data_c1f45c70ad37da2bda07e8f58e795dad
#
_entry.id   c1f45c70ad37da2bda07e8f58e795dad
#
_cell.length_a   1.000
_cell.length_b   1.000
_cell.length_c   1.000
_cell.angle_alpha   90.00
_cell.angle_beta   90.00
_cell.angle_gamma   90.00
#
_symmetry.space_group_name_H-M   'P 1'
#
loop_
_entity.id
_entity.type
_entity.pdbx_description
1 polymer ?
#
loop_
_entity_poly.entity_id
_entity_poly.type
_entity_poly.pdbx_seq_one_letter_code
_entity_poly.pdbx_strand_id
1 'polypeptide(L)'
;MKKNKNSYKKIFTVFLCLTMCLSTESVVYAQEEFESGTSDTFIFQDNEDMVEEFQDKSSNEEVDCFETGESATVFGTGDEESQEDGEIRYIKGRPLTEEEREKELEPFNYPTFTEKVPFIGSNLDIDTYQLYPSKYDAREKGIITSVKNQYQSPMCYAFSLTSIAETSLLAQGKGTYDLSEAHLGYFFGNRSNDPLGNTPNDKNVRVNPYAWNGNTRLGTIFLTTYSGLTTEDDVPLPNELKYSGETSAQISSDKEYHAVAYLRNAIFSDYSVNRMKQLLIEKQAVKISMNRKDEYYNPDTAAYSNPVYEDTTNHAVVVVGWDDNYSSKNFIASSEVASDGAWIVKNSWSNSWGDNGYFYISYEDKNIRELIAVDMENDTEYENNYFYDGSTGYGSWSLSPGQSMAVAFNTKAGNGKAETLGEANIITFSDDACYSIQIYANLSDIQDPTSGSPVYEVPYEVYQPLAGIKTVKIPEVVLQQGSKYSVVITNTGVNKFSIGREVGNIASWYYTEAGSNIGESFFRVSAEGKWRDLYDLYSSPRIKAHTKTLDYAVTPVLSFTTDKTVLKSGESVKTKAVITPDSMSYINLLYESSNPEVATVDENGVINGKKNGTAVITCKSTDSSQLLSTVTVKVKAMQVSGFHAEPKAYNRIVLSWERVEDAKGYTIYRAEKGKKSKKLADVNAKAVKYQDTSVKTGTTYVYTITPFKIKNGKKVYGKKSDQVEVKSTLDTPEFTVKALSDGYNQIKWKKVAGVTAYNIFRKKPEGEKWEFLKAESSSETKYNDKNLASGTSYQYLIQAYREASGSKVYSRYNVSSAIKTAPAVTKINSIKNESDGIYIRWNVQKSCDGYQILRKTKNDSWKQIAKIDDAKKSSWTDETAEKGESYYYAVKAFVKQTVDANFRCQYKDLVACL
;
A
#
# COMPACT_ATOMS: atom_id res chain seq x y z
N MET A 1 13.93 -64.99 7.05
CA MET A 1 12.71 -65.16 7.84
C MET A 1 12.11 -63.80 8.14
N LYS A 2 10.96 -63.56 7.57
CA LYS A 2 9.73 -62.86 8.06
C LYS A 2 9.90 -61.63 8.94
N LYS A 3 9.61 -60.41 8.38
CA LYS A 3 8.38 -59.58 8.59
C LYS A 3 8.33 -58.85 9.94
N ASN A 4 8.21 -57.55 10.02
CA ASN A 4 6.99 -56.80 9.73
C ASN A 4 7.24 -55.28 9.69
N LYS A 5 6.54 -54.62 8.78
CA LYS A 5 6.28 -53.17 8.68
C LYS A 5 5.30 -52.73 9.77
N ASN A 6 5.43 -51.52 10.26
CA ASN A 6 4.24 -50.73 10.58
C ASN A 6 4.53 -49.23 10.40
N SER A 7 3.78 -48.67 9.48
CA SER A 7 3.70 -47.27 9.17
C SER A 7 2.69 -46.56 10.12
N TYR A 8 3.03 -45.37 10.58
CA TYR A 8 2.06 -44.49 11.21
C TYR A 8 1.59 -43.40 10.20
N LYS A 9 0.33 -43.52 9.78
CA LYS A 9 -0.43 -42.47 9.13
C LYS A 9 -0.96 -41.54 10.21
N LYS A 10 -0.69 -40.23 10.10
CA LYS A 10 -1.44 -39.21 10.82
C LYS A 10 -2.65 -38.80 9.99
N ILE A 11 -3.80 -38.89 10.63
CA ILE A 11 -5.11 -38.53 10.12
C ILE A 11 -5.31 -37.05 10.42
N PHE A 12 -5.57 -36.24 9.38
CA PHE A 12 -6.11 -34.90 9.51
C PHE A 12 -7.64 -34.99 9.41
N THR A 13 -8.32 -34.54 10.45
CA THR A 13 -9.78 -34.45 10.47
C THR A 13 -10.18 -33.01 10.14
N VAL A 14 -10.78 -32.82 8.97
CA VAL A 14 -11.45 -31.59 8.60
C VAL A 14 -12.91 -31.70 9.06
N PHE A 15 -13.36 -30.75 9.88
CA PHE A 15 -14.77 -30.59 10.18
C PHE A 15 -15.40 -29.62 9.18
N LEU A 16 -16.30 -30.13 8.38
CA LEU A 16 -17.21 -29.39 7.51
C LEU A 16 -18.55 -29.30 8.22
N CYS A 17 -19.01 -28.11 8.56
CA CYS A 17 -20.39 -27.87 8.94
C CYS A 17 -21.13 -27.19 7.80
N LEU A 18 -22.00 -27.96 7.16
CA LEU A 18 -23.05 -27.51 6.25
C LEU A 18 -24.27 -27.06 7.07
N THR A 19 -24.79 -25.88 6.82
CA THR A 19 -26.21 -25.60 7.03
C THR A 19 -26.76 -24.79 5.87
N MET A 20 -27.68 -25.43 5.16
CA MET A 20 -28.55 -24.81 4.16
C MET A 20 -29.57 -23.91 4.84
N CYS A 21 -29.89 -22.77 4.23
CA CYS A 21 -31.28 -22.35 4.06
C CYS A 21 -31.43 -21.41 2.86
N LEU A 22 -32.43 -21.71 2.07
CA LEU A 22 -32.92 -21.08 0.84
C LEU A 22 -33.53 -19.69 1.10
N SER A 23 -33.36 -18.76 0.17
CA SER A 23 -34.46 -18.07 -0.54
C SER A 23 -33.92 -16.99 -1.50
N THR A 24 -34.21 -17.15 -2.76
CA THR A 24 -34.61 -16.28 -3.86
C THR A 24 -34.62 -14.76 -3.62
N GLU A 25 -33.99 -13.96 -4.45
CA GLU A 25 -34.53 -13.17 -5.57
C GLU A 25 -33.50 -12.19 -6.14
N SER A 26 -33.55 -12.12 -7.43
CA SER A 26 -32.98 -11.22 -8.44
C SER A 26 -32.45 -9.84 -8.03
N VAL A 27 -31.25 -9.49 -8.47
CA VAL A 27 -30.85 -8.11 -8.79
C VAL A 27 -30.03 -8.07 -10.08
N VAL A 28 -30.43 -7.12 -10.89
CA VAL A 28 -30.01 -6.77 -12.24
C VAL A 28 -28.64 -6.08 -12.24
N TYR A 29 -27.80 -6.45 -13.20
CA TYR A 29 -26.54 -5.78 -13.54
C TYR A 29 -26.76 -4.43 -14.22
N ALA A 30 -26.01 -3.44 -13.82
CA ALA A 30 -25.65 -2.29 -14.66
C ALA A 30 -24.14 -2.12 -14.65
N GLN A 31 -23.52 -2.42 -15.78
CA GLN A 31 -22.14 -2.02 -16.11
C GLN A 31 -22.22 -0.70 -16.86
N GLU A 32 -21.55 0.33 -16.41
CA GLU A 32 -21.19 1.49 -17.22
C GLU A 32 -19.69 1.50 -17.48
N GLU A 33 -19.35 1.50 -18.76
CA GLU A 33 -18.00 1.69 -19.28
C GLU A 33 -17.65 3.19 -19.27
N PHE A 34 -16.48 3.54 -18.77
CA PHE A 34 -15.88 4.86 -18.97
C PHE A 34 -14.93 4.84 -20.16
N GLU A 35 -15.25 5.64 -21.17
CA GLU A 35 -14.29 6.00 -22.23
C GLU A 35 -13.54 7.30 -21.88
N SER A 36 -12.26 7.27 -22.20
CA SER A 36 -11.30 8.36 -22.15
C SER A 36 -11.57 9.45 -23.16
N GLY A 37 -11.36 10.71 -22.80
CA GLY A 37 -11.39 11.84 -23.74
C GLY A 37 -10.64 13.06 -23.21
N THR A 38 -9.43 13.23 -23.69
CA THR A 38 -8.68 14.48 -24.03
C THR A 38 -8.89 15.76 -23.24
N SER A 39 -7.72 16.26 -22.85
CA SER A 39 -7.36 17.63 -22.43
C SER A 39 -8.15 18.77 -23.04
N ASP A 40 -8.55 19.73 -22.20
CA ASP A 40 -8.39 21.16 -22.48
C ASP A 40 -8.47 21.99 -21.21
N THR A 41 -7.56 22.93 -21.14
CA THR A 41 -7.29 23.93 -20.13
C THR A 41 -8.46 24.86 -19.90
N PHE A 42 -8.89 25.06 -18.65
CA PHE A 42 -9.63 26.25 -18.25
C PHE A 42 -9.22 26.80 -16.86
N ILE A 43 -9.16 28.09 -16.85
CA ILE A 43 -8.72 29.08 -15.89
C ILE A 43 -9.64 29.12 -14.65
N PHE A 44 -9.02 29.35 -13.50
CA PHE A 44 -9.63 29.63 -12.19
C PHE A 44 -10.57 30.84 -12.18
N GLN A 45 -11.69 30.71 -11.50
CA GLN A 45 -12.31 31.79 -10.75
C GLN A 45 -12.85 31.27 -9.42
N ASP A 46 -12.49 32.00 -8.36
CA ASP A 46 -12.84 31.80 -6.97
C ASP A 46 -14.34 31.79 -6.74
N ASN A 47 -14.79 30.89 -5.86
CA ASN A 47 -15.91 31.20 -4.96
C ASN A 47 -15.77 30.37 -3.68
N GLU A 48 -15.67 31.13 -2.59
CA GLU A 48 -15.85 30.69 -1.20
C GLU A 48 -17.27 30.22 -0.96
N ASP A 49 -17.44 29.45 0.12
CA ASP A 49 -18.64 28.98 0.76
C ASP A 49 -19.23 27.66 0.24
N MET A 50 -18.89 26.60 0.94
CA MET A 50 -19.85 25.74 1.69
C MET A 50 -19.11 24.61 2.41
N VAL A 51 -18.99 24.77 3.72
CA VAL A 51 -18.72 23.66 4.65
C VAL A 51 -20.06 22.97 4.88
N GLU A 52 -20.28 21.82 4.27
CA GLU A 52 -21.34 20.91 4.69
C GLU A 52 -20.75 19.72 5.41
N GLU A 53 -21.23 19.55 6.64
CA GLU A 53 -21.05 18.41 7.52
C GLU A 53 -21.33 17.08 6.81
N PHE A 54 -20.32 16.27 6.61
CA PHE A 54 -20.52 14.83 6.41
C PHE A 54 -20.67 14.16 7.78
N GLN A 55 -21.89 13.99 8.24
CA GLN A 55 -22.22 12.99 9.25
C GLN A 55 -22.13 11.62 8.59
N ASP A 56 -21.00 10.97 8.82
CA ASP A 56 -20.85 9.55 8.49
C ASP A 56 -21.51 8.72 9.58
N LYS A 57 -22.60 8.04 9.20
CA LYS A 57 -23.17 6.97 9.99
C LYS A 57 -22.39 5.70 9.71
N SER A 58 -21.23 5.57 10.32
CA SER A 58 -20.58 4.28 10.49
C SER A 58 -20.95 3.70 11.85
N SER A 59 -21.41 2.47 11.81
CA SER A 59 -21.67 1.62 12.93
C SER A 59 -20.54 1.66 13.96
N ASN A 60 -20.89 1.88 15.23
CA ASN A 60 -20.02 1.72 16.39
C ASN A 60 -19.51 0.28 16.46
N GLU A 61 -18.35 0.02 15.88
CA GLU A 61 -17.40 -0.92 16.45
C GLU A 61 -16.26 -0.07 16.99
N GLU A 62 -16.30 0.12 18.32
CA GLU A 62 -15.17 0.70 19.06
C GLU A 62 -13.94 -0.16 18.79
N VAL A 63 -13.00 0.42 18.03
CA VAL A 63 -11.67 -0.14 17.85
C VAL A 63 -10.89 0.16 19.12
N ASP A 64 -11.01 -0.71 20.11
CA ASP A 64 -10.25 -0.69 21.37
C ASP A 64 -8.78 -1.06 21.10
N CYS A 65 -8.03 -0.16 20.47
CA CYS A 65 -6.61 -0.35 20.28
C CYS A 65 -5.73 0.62 21.06
N PHE A 66 -6.32 1.59 21.72
CA PHE A 66 -5.57 2.58 22.50
C PHE A 66 -6.27 2.83 23.83
N GLU A 67 -6.00 1.99 24.83
CA GLU A 67 -6.21 2.41 26.21
C GLU A 67 -5.10 3.41 26.53
N THR A 68 -5.43 4.70 26.51
CA THR A 68 -4.61 5.74 27.13
C THR A 68 -4.76 5.58 28.64
N GLY A 69 -3.71 5.13 29.30
CA GLY A 69 -3.59 5.31 30.75
C GLY A 69 -3.82 6.78 31.09
N GLU A 70 -4.60 7.04 32.12
CA GLU A 70 -5.04 8.39 32.47
C GLU A 70 -3.87 9.37 32.62
N SER A 71 -4.08 10.54 32.03
CA SER A 71 -3.40 11.82 32.19
C SER A 71 -1.88 11.91 31.98
N ALA A 72 -1.48 11.87 30.72
CA ALA A 72 -0.51 12.86 30.28
C ALA A 72 -1.31 13.95 29.56
N THR A 73 -1.48 15.09 30.18
CA THR A 73 -2.10 16.26 29.53
C THR A 73 -1.18 16.69 28.40
N VAL A 74 -1.56 16.35 27.18
CA VAL A 74 -0.87 16.86 25.98
C VAL A 74 -1.23 18.33 25.86
N PHE A 75 -0.37 19.21 26.31
CA PHE A 75 -0.41 20.60 25.94
C PHE A 75 0.41 20.79 24.65
N GLY A 76 -0.24 20.62 23.55
CA GLY A 76 0.29 21.05 22.26
C GLY A 76 -0.43 22.33 21.85
N THR A 77 0.17 23.48 22.09
CA THR A 77 -0.05 24.67 21.28
C THR A 77 1.28 24.97 20.61
N GLY A 78 1.57 24.25 19.55
CA GLY A 78 2.69 24.57 18.70
C GLY A 78 2.26 25.63 17.68
N ASP A 79 3.04 26.68 17.53
CA ASP A 79 2.93 27.56 16.40
C ASP A 79 3.27 26.78 15.13
N GLU A 80 2.31 26.69 14.20
CA GLU A 80 2.52 26.13 12.87
C GLU A 80 3.39 27.06 12.05
N GLU A 81 4.68 26.77 11.91
CA GLU A 81 5.44 27.28 10.78
C GLU A 81 5.19 26.35 9.57
N SER A 82 4.31 26.79 8.68
CA SER A 82 4.14 26.19 7.37
C SER A 82 5.32 26.55 6.48
N GLN A 83 6.14 25.58 6.13
CA GLN A 83 7.03 25.68 4.98
C GLN A 83 6.48 24.82 3.84
N GLU A 84 6.22 25.46 2.72
CA GLU A 84 5.97 24.83 1.43
C GLU A 84 7.29 24.18 0.95
N ASP A 85 7.14 23.02 0.33
CA ASP A 85 8.15 22.15 -0.28
C ASP A 85 8.66 21.00 0.59
N GLY A 86 7.90 19.89 0.57
CA GLY A 86 8.42 18.51 0.69
C GLY A 86 9.25 18.16 1.94
N GLU A 87 9.41 19.07 2.89
CA GLU A 87 10.20 18.88 4.10
C GLU A 87 9.38 18.30 5.25
N ILE A 88 10.03 17.44 5.99
CA ILE A 88 9.59 16.72 7.16
C ILE A 88 9.13 17.71 8.23
N ARG A 89 7.85 17.66 8.63
CA ARG A 89 7.31 18.49 9.70
C ARG A 89 7.54 17.81 11.04
N TYR A 90 8.37 18.44 11.89
CA TYR A 90 8.54 18.05 13.28
C TYR A 90 7.54 18.82 14.16
N ILE A 91 6.79 18.11 14.99
CA ILE A 91 5.90 18.73 15.96
C ILE A 91 6.62 18.74 17.31
N LYS A 92 6.91 19.93 17.80
CA LYS A 92 7.64 20.17 19.06
C LYS A 92 6.68 20.48 20.19
N GLY A 93 6.91 19.91 21.36
CA GLY A 93 6.40 20.46 22.60
C GLY A 93 7.02 21.86 22.84
N ARG A 94 6.33 22.76 23.56
CA ARG A 94 6.88 24.05 23.87
C ARG A 94 7.96 23.98 24.96
N PRO A 95 9.01 24.79 24.90
CA PRO A 95 9.96 24.95 26.00
C PRO A 95 9.27 25.47 27.26
N LEU A 96 9.75 25.03 28.43
CA LEU A 96 9.30 25.56 29.71
C LEU A 96 9.53 27.07 29.79
N THR A 97 8.55 27.82 30.27
CA THR A 97 8.70 29.26 30.57
C THR A 97 9.61 29.44 31.79
N GLU A 98 10.15 30.67 31.95
CA GLU A 98 10.98 30.99 33.11
C GLU A 98 10.24 30.78 34.45
N GLU A 99 8.95 31.13 34.50
CA GLU A 99 8.06 30.92 35.68
C GLU A 99 7.80 29.43 35.98
N GLU A 100 7.77 28.58 34.95
CA GLU A 100 7.65 27.14 35.10
C GLU A 100 8.97 26.52 35.59
N ARG A 101 10.12 27.06 35.19
CA ARG A 101 11.44 26.70 35.68
C ARG A 101 11.69 27.08 37.14
N GLU A 102 11.17 28.23 37.56
CA GLU A 102 11.27 28.66 38.96
C GLU A 102 10.39 27.81 39.90
N LYS A 103 9.27 27.27 39.44
CA LYS A 103 8.44 26.31 40.18
C LYS A 103 9.09 24.93 40.35
N GLU A 104 10.09 24.61 39.56
CA GLU A 104 10.85 23.36 39.69
C GLU A 104 11.73 23.29 40.95
N LEU A 105 11.90 24.36 41.70
CA LEU A 105 12.74 24.41 42.89
C LEU A 105 12.04 23.95 44.17
N GLU A 106 10.77 23.53 44.11
CA GLU A 106 10.11 22.95 45.29
C GLU A 106 10.42 21.46 45.44
N PRO A 107 10.63 20.93 46.67
CA PRO A 107 10.96 19.51 46.89
C PRO A 107 9.84 18.62 46.37
N PHE A 108 10.18 17.82 45.39
CA PHE A 108 9.23 16.97 44.68
C PHE A 108 8.88 15.70 45.49
N ASN A 109 7.61 15.55 45.84
CA ASN A 109 7.07 14.24 46.13
C ASN A 109 6.96 13.43 44.85
N TYR A 110 7.68 12.33 44.73
CA TYR A 110 7.58 11.43 43.58
C TYR A 110 6.14 11.24 43.21
N PRO A 111 5.72 11.51 41.96
CA PRO A 111 4.50 10.88 41.53
C PRO A 111 4.76 9.38 41.62
N THR A 112 4.06 8.72 42.49
CA THR A 112 3.88 7.30 42.38
C THR A 112 3.44 7.09 40.97
N PHE A 113 4.22 6.36 40.19
CA PHE A 113 3.75 5.80 38.94
C PHE A 113 2.68 4.76 39.31
N THR A 114 1.51 5.25 39.70
CA THR A 114 0.29 4.47 39.79
C THR A 114 -0.36 4.39 38.40
N GLU A 115 0.42 4.35 37.33
CA GLU A 115 -0.07 3.57 36.23
C GLU A 115 -0.06 2.12 36.73
N LYS A 116 -1.16 1.71 37.25
CA LYS A 116 -1.58 0.33 37.13
C LYS A 116 -1.76 0.15 35.60
N VAL A 117 -0.65 -0.10 34.90
CA VAL A 117 -0.77 -0.93 33.71
C VAL A 117 -1.51 -2.14 34.23
N PRO A 118 -2.76 -2.42 33.79
CA PRO A 118 -3.46 -3.56 34.33
C PRO A 118 -2.56 -4.75 34.06
N PHE A 119 -1.91 -5.22 35.14
CA PHE A 119 -1.15 -6.45 35.10
C PHE A 119 -2.21 -7.51 34.81
N ILE A 120 -2.35 -7.92 33.58
CA ILE A 120 -3.01 -9.16 33.23
C ILE A 120 -2.03 -10.24 33.63
N GLY A 121 -1.89 -10.42 34.95
CA GLY A 121 -1.20 -11.55 35.49
C GLY A 121 -1.84 -12.78 34.88
N SER A 122 -1.06 -13.58 34.18
CA SER A 122 -1.46 -14.95 33.95
C SER A 122 -1.80 -15.53 35.32
N ASN A 123 -3.02 -16.00 35.51
CA ASN A 123 -3.40 -16.88 36.62
C ASN A 123 -2.71 -18.25 36.48
N LEU A 124 -1.46 -18.23 36.12
CA LEU A 124 -0.52 -19.32 36.19
C LEU A 124 0.34 -19.09 37.44
N ASP A 125 -0.31 -18.97 38.63
CA ASP A 125 0.23 -19.55 39.85
C ASP A 125 0.27 -21.07 39.62
N ILE A 126 1.08 -21.48 38.67
CA ILE A 126 1.63 -22.80 38.72
C ILE A 126 2.67 -22.67 39.82
N ASP A 127 2.32 -23.12 41.00
CA ASP A 127 3.24 -23.54 42.04
C ASP A 127 4.17 -24.62 41.46
N THR A 128 5.05 -24.26 40.55
CA THR A 128 6.31 -24.95 40.36
C THR A 128 7.09 -24.54 41.59
N TYR A 129 7.05 -25.38 42.60
CA TYR A 129 7.98 -25.34 43.73
C TYR A 129 9.38 -25.44 43.19
N GLN A 130 9.93 -24.33 42.69
CA GLN A 130 11.35 -24.21 42.46
C GLN A 130 11.96 -24.11 43.84
N LEU A 131 12.61 -25.20 44.30
CA LEU A 131 13.29 -25.26 45.56
C LEU A 131 14.51 -24.35 45.51
N TYR A 132 14.35 -23.11 45.91
CA TYR A 132 15.50 -22.21 46.10
C TYR A 132 16.29 -22.65 47.35
N PRO A 133 17.61 -22.51 47.39
CA PRO A 133 18.36 -22.69 48.60
C PRO A 133 17.88 -21.73 49.68
N SER A 134 17.97 -22.10 50.94
CA SER A 134 17.59 -21.25 52.07
C SER A 134 18.45 -19.99 52.19
N LYS A 135 19.58 -19.97 51.52
CA LYS A 135 20.46 -18.80 51.41
C LYS A 135 21.13 -18.74 50.03
N TYR A 136 21.21 -17.54 49.49
CA TYR A 136 22.00 -17.23 48.33
C TYR A 136 22.68 -15.87 48.53
N ASP A 137 23.96 -15.77 48.19
CA ASP A 137 24.72 -14.55 48.31
C ASP A 137 25.66 -14.42 47.10
N ALA A 138 25.38 -13.51 46.20
CA ALA A 138 26.20 -13.29 45.01
C ALA A 138 27.60 -12.73 45.33
N ARG A 139 27.80 -12.17 46.52
CA ARG A 139 29.10 -11.70 46.98
C ARG A 139 30.10 -12.89 47.13
N GLU A 140 29.57 -14.01 47.58
CA GLU A 140 30.38 -15.25 47.76
C GLU A 140 30.91 -15.79 46.41
N LYS A 141 30.28 -15.39 45.28
CA LYS A 141 30.74 -15.75 43.94
C LYS A 141 31.76 -14.79 43.37
N GLY A 142 32.05 -13.69 44.05
CA GLY A 142 33.02 -12.67 43.57
C GLY A 142 32.54 -11.91 42.32
N ILE A 143 31.22 -11.82 42.10
CA ILE A 143 30.60 -11.17 40.93
C ILE A 143 29.92 -9.84 41.28
N ILE A 144 30.01 -9.40 42.52
CA ILE A 144 29.48 -8.10 42.96
C ILE A 144 30.65 -7.12 43.07
N THR A 145 30.55 -5.97 42.43
CA THR A 145 31.55 -4.90 42.46
C THR A 145 31.54 -4.18 43.80
N SER A 146 32.54 -3.34 44.07
CA SER A 146 32.70 -2.59 45.32
C SER A 146 31.49 -1.71 45.63
N VAL A 147 31.25 -1.46 46.89
CA VAL A 147 30.25 -0.49 47.31
C VAL A 147 30.74 0.92 47.04
N LYS A 148 29.99 1.66 46.27
CA LYS A 148 30.24 3.06 45.93
C LYS A 148 29.61 4.03 46.96
N ASN A 149 29.94 5.31 46.83
CA ASN A 149 29.38 6.36 47.67
C ASN A 149 28.74 7.48 46.84
N GLN A 150 27.41 7.61 46.92
CA GLN A 150 26.69 8.69 46.29
C GLN A 150 26.82 10.04 47.04
N TYR A 151 27.41 10.01 48.24
CA TYR A 151 27.54 11.18 49.12
C TYR A 151 26.20 11.89 49.35
N GLN A 152 26.14 13.23 49.12
CA GLN A 152 24.92 14.02 49.23
C GLN A 152 24.09 14.01 47.95
N SER A 153 24.58 13.39 46.86
CA SER A 153 23.92 13.37 45.60
C SER A 153 22.60 12.55 45.66
N PRO A 154 21.50 13.06 45.10
CA PRO A 154 20.22 12.34 45.04
C PRO A 154 20.17 11.32 43.90
N MET A 155 21.31 10.78 43.45
CA MET A 155 21.44 9.92 42.27
C MET A 155 21.38 8.41 42.58
N CYS A 156 20.72 7.98 43.67
CA CYS A 156 20.56 6.56 44.01
C CYS A 156 20.11 5.67 42.85
N TYR A 157 19.27 6.22 41.95
CA TYR A 157 18.80 5.54 40.75
C TYR A 157 19.96 5.22 39.77
N ALA A 158 20.92 6.15 39.61
CA ALA A 158 22.08 5.95 38.78
C ALA A 158 23.05 4.93 39.41
N PHE A 159 23.35 5.09 40.72
CA PHE A 159 24.20 4.17 41.47
C PHE A 159 23.65 2.73 41.48
N SER A 160 22.33 2.57 41.57
CA SER A 160 21.73 1.25 41.52
C SER A 160 21.77 0.65 40.10
N LEU A 161 21.55 1.47 39.04
CA LEU A 161 21.60 1.00 37.65
C LEU A 161 23.03 0.64 37.21
N THR A 162 24.03 1.47 37.53
CA THR A 162 25.43 1.14 37.27
C THR A 162 25.88 -0.10 38.05
N SER A 163 25.42 -0.28 39.28
CA SER A 163 25.76 -1.46 40.09
C SER A 163 25.24 -2.78 39.50
N ILE A 164 23.98 -2.81 39.01
CA ILE A 164 23.46 -4.01 38.33
C ILE A 164 24.12 -4.21 36.96
N ALA A 165 24.50 -3.13 36.25
CA ALA A 165 25.20 -3.18 34.99
C ALA A 165 26.61 -3.76 35.14
N GLU A 166 27.39 -3.28 36.13
CA GLU A 166 28.69 -3.81 36.48
C GLU A 166 28.61 -5.29 36.87
N THR A 167 27.64 -5.66 37.71
CA THR A 167 27.38 -7.04 38.10
C THR A 167 27.08 -7.91 36.89
N SER A 168 26.27 -7.44 35.96
CA SER A 168 25.94 -8.17 34.73
C SER A 168 27.18 -8.46 33.90
N LEU A 169 28.07 -7.48 33.69
CA LEU A 169 29.34 -7.68 32.94
C LEU A 169 30.29 -8.63 33.65
N LEU A 170 30.45 -8.44 34.97
CA LEU A 170 31.35 -9.26 35.78
C LEU A 170 30.90 -10.72 35.84
N ALA A 171 29.59 -10.95 36.01
CA ALA A 171 29.00 -12.30 36.04
C ALA A 171 29.15 -13.04 34.72
N GLN A 172 29.20 -12.31 33.61
CA GLN A 172 29.46 -12.87 32.28
C GLN A 172 30.96 -13.05 31.96
N GLY A 173 31.86 -12.64 32.84
CA GLY A 173 33.28 -12.69 32.62
C GLY A 173 33.80 -11.65 31.63
N LYS A 174 33.07 -10.57 31.38
CA LYS A 174 33.42 -9.51 30.45
C LYS A 174 34.33 -8.44 31.02
N GLY A 175 34.72 -8.58 32.25
CA GLY A 175 35.62 -7.67 32.95
C GLY A 175 34.99 -6.99 34.16
N THR A 176 35.81 -6.29 34.93
CA THR A 176 35.39 -5.46 36.06
C THR A 176 35.42 -4.02 35.61
N TYR A 177 34.30 -3.35 35.70
CA TYR A 177 34.13 -1.93 35.32
C TYR A 177 33.76 -1.14 36.58
N ASP A 178 34.24 0.09 36.63
CA ASP A 178 33.76 1.15 37.49
C ASP A 178 33.01 2.13 36.59
N LEU A 179 31.66 1.98 36.48
CA LEU A 179 30.84 2.73 35.55
C LEU A 179 30.40 4.05 36.17
N SER A 180 30.38 5.11 35.37
CA SER A 180 30.07 6.47 35.77
C SER A 180 28.60 6.71 36.03
N GLU A 181 28.22 7.04 37.23
CA GLU A 181 26.90 7.53 37.61
C GLU A 181 26.68 8.95 37.09
N ALA A 182 27.76 9.77 37.04
CA ALA A 182 27.66 11.12 36.51
C ALA A 182 27.29 11.15 35.00
N HIS A 183 27.87 10.25 34.21
CA HIS A 183 27.54 10.10 32.82
C HIS A 183 26.02 9.81 32.63
N LEU A 184 25.53 8.78 33.31
CA LEU A 184 24.12 8.42 33.27
C LEU A 184 23.23 9.58 33.74
N GLY A 185 23.54 10.17 34.89
CA GLY A 185 22.77 11.26 35.49
C GLY A 185 22.67 12.50 34.61
N TYR A 186 23.77 12.84 33.95
CA TYR A 186 23.83 14.00 33.08
C TYR A 186 23.08 13.78 31.75
N PHE A 187 23.44 12.74 30.99
CA PHE A 187 22.90 12.56 29.64
C PHE A 187 21.46 12.02 29.66
N PHE A 188 21.05 11.33 30.70
CA PHE A 188 19.63 11.01 30.90
C PHE A 188 18.74 12.27 30.84
N GLY A 189 19.23 13.40 31.37
CA GLY A 189 18.52 14.66 31.38
C GLY A 189 19.01 15.72 30.38
N ASN A 190 20.07 15.46 29.61
CA ASN A 190 20.65 16.42 28.65
C ASN A 190 21.12 15.68 27.40
N ARG A 191 20.25 14.87 26.83
CA ARG A 191 20.55 14.11 25.63
C ARG A 191 20.97 15.03 24.47
N SER A 192 22.04 14.70 23.79
CA SER A 192 22.40 15.26 22.49
C SER A 192 21.73 14.51 21.34
N ASN A 193 21.91 14.97 20.11
CA ASN A 193 21.41 14.28 18.93
C ASN A 193 22.06 12.91 18.77
N ASP A 194 21.27 11.92 18.32
CA ASP A 194 21.81 10.60 18.06
C ASP A 194 22.82 10.61 16.89
N PRO A 195 23.79 9.66 16.87
CA PRO A 195 24.85 9.64 15.86
C PRO A 195 24.33 9.50 14.41
N LEU A 196 23.16 8.89 14.21
CA LEU A 196 22.54 8.72 12.89
C LEU A 196 21.61 9.88 12.52
N GLY A 197 21.30 10.79 13.46
CA GLY A 197 20.44 11.94 13.23
C GLY A 197 19.00 11.56 12.90
N ASN A 198 18.47 10.50 13.48
CA ASN A 198 17.06 10.09 13.27
C ASN A 198 16.10 10.86 14.19
N THR A 199 16.60 11.38 15.33
CA THR A 199 15.82 12.02 16.38
C THR A 199 16.29 13.43 16.70
N PRO A 200 16.48 14.34 15.71
CA PRO A 200 17.11 15.65 15.93
C PRO A 200 16.30 16.58 16.82
N ASN A 201 15.02 16.30 17.01
CA ASN A 201 14.11 17.15 17.79
C ASN A 201 13.65 16.53 19.10
N ASP A 202 13.99 15.27 19.36
CA ASP A 202 13.70 14.65 20.65
C ASP A 202 14.64 15.17 21.70
N LYS A 203 14.11 15.57 22.82
CA LYS A 203 14.90 16.13 23.91
C LYS A 203 14.51 15.53 25.25
N ASN A 204 15.53 15.36 26.08
CA ASN A 204 15.38 15.19 27.50
C ASN A 204 16.04 16.41 28.14
N VAL A 205 15.30 17.17 28.90
CA VAL A 205 15.82 18.38 29.55
C VAL A 205 15.56 18.33 31.03
N ARG A 206 16.63 18.48 31.80
CA ARG A 206 16.57 18.69 33.25
C ARG A 206 17.31 19.97 33.57
N VAL A 207 16.69 20.81 34.39
CA VAL A 207 17.30 22.08 34.81
C VAL A 207 18.62 21.85 35.54
N ASN A 208 18.65 20.86 36.42
CA ASN A 208 19.84 20.38 37.05
C ASN A 208 19.90 18.85 36.95
N PRO A 209 20.74 18.28 36.06
CA PRO A 209 20.79 16.85 35.82
C PRO A 209 21.22 16.04 37.05
N TYR A 210 21.82 16.65 38.05
CA TYR A 210 22.34 15.98 39.22
C TYR A 210 21.53 16.23 40.50
N ALA A 211 20.68 17.26 40.55
CA ALA A 211 20.05 17.73 41.78
C ALA A 211 18.74 16.99 42.15
N TRP A 212 18.18 16.25 41.24
CA TRP A 212 16.88 15.64 41.43
C TRP A 212 16.98 14.14 41.43
N ASN A 213 16.16 13.51 42.26
CA ASN A 213 15.93 12.08 42.23
C ASN A 213 15.48 11.68 40.81
N GLY A 214 16.16 10.72 40.16
CA GLY A 214 15.79 10.18 38.86
C GLY A 214 14.89 8.95 38.98
N ASN A 215 14.62 8.33 37.85
CA ASN A 215 13.85 7.09 37.75
C ASN A 215 14.72 6.04 37.05
N THR A 216 14.91 4.87 37.71
CA THR A 216 15.77 3.82 37.14
C THR A 216 15.19 3.24 35.84
N ARG A 217 13.86 3.12 35.67
CA ARG A 217 13.23 2.64 34.45
C ARG A 217 13.50 3.61 33.30
N LEU A 218 13.32 4.91 33.53
CA LEU A 218 13.64 5.94 32.52
C LEU A 218 15.12 5.89 32.14
N GLY A 219 16.03 5.76 33.13
CA GLY A 219 17.46 5.58 32.89
C GLY A 219 17.76 4.30 32.08
N THR A 220 17.05 3.21 32.38
CA THR A 220 17.20 1.96 31.62
C THR A 220 16.70 2.12 30.17
N ILE A 221 15.58 2.82 29.95
CA ILE A 221 15.07 3.14 28.61
C ILE A 221 16.08 4.04 27.88
N PHE A 222 16.67 5.02 28.54
CA PHE A 222 17.70 5.88 27.95
C PHE A 222 18.87 5.05 27.40
N LEU A 223 19.31 4.02 28.11
CA LEU A 223 20.43 3.18 27.67
C LEU A 223 20.14 2.43 26.35
N THR A 224 18.86 2.32 25.92
CA THR A 224 18.53 1.70 24.63
C THR A 224 18.88 2.58 23.42
N THR A 225 19.27 3.82 23.62
CA THR A 225 19.72 4.74 22.55
C THR A 225 21.19 4.56 22.17
N TYR A 226 21.89 3.59 22.73
CA TYR A 226 23.35 3.39 22.62
C TYR A 226 24.19 4.49 23.25
N SER A 227 23.60 5.38 24.03
CA SER A 227 24.39 6.24 24.93
C SER A 227 25.24 5.39 25.87
N GLY A 228 24.75 4.23 26.26
CA GLY A 228 25.47 3.28 27.09
C GLY A 228 25.97 3.88 28.40
N LEU A 229 26.97 3.25 28.99
CA LEU A 229 27.67 3.73 30.18
C LEU A 229 29.15 3.80 29.92
N THR A 230 29.81 4.91 30.27
CA THR A 230 31.28 5.04 30.28
C THR A 230 31.86 4.75 31.67
N THR A 231 33.16 4.80 31.80
CA THR A 231 33.86 4.57 33.10
C THR A 231 33.86 5.84 33.97
N GLU A 232 34.02 5.64 35.29
CA GLU A 232 34.20 6.72 36.25
C GLU A 232 35.52 7.51 35.97
N ASP A 233 36.53 6.86 35.41
CA ASP A 233 37.77 7.53 34.99
C ASP A 233 37.54 8.49 33.82
N ASP A 234 36.64 8.16 32.89
CA ASP A 234 36.35 9.01 31.72
C ASP A 234 35.40 10.18 32.05
N VAL A 235 34.41 9.92 32.90
CA VAL A 235 33.45 10.90 33.38
C VAL A 235 33.27 10.76 34.89
N PRO A 236 34.16 11.36 35.68
CA PRO A 236 34.14 11.20 37.13
C PRO A 236 32.98 11.96 37.78
N LEU A 237 32.51 11.43 38.93
CA LEU A 237 31.49 12.12 39.75
C LEU A 237 32.01 13.49 40.20
N PRO A 238 31.35 14.60 39.86
CA PRO A 238 31.76 15.96 40.23
C PRO A 238 31.99 16.08 41.73
N ASN A 239 33.10 16.71 42.12
CA ASN A 239 33.43 16.87 43.54
C ASN A 239 32.41 17.68 44.32
N GLU A 240 31.73 18.64 43.69
CA GLU A 240 30.68 19.43 44.28
C GLU A 240 29.53 18.54 44.78
N LEU A 241 29.16 17.51 44.03
CA LEU A 241 28.14 16.56 44.45
C LEU A 241 28.46 15.82 45.75
N LYS A 242 29.78 15.64 46.02
CA LYS A 242 30.21 14.98 47.22
C LYS A 242 29.94 15.77 48.50
N TYR A 243 29.92 17.11 48.40
CA TYR A 243 29.82 18.01 49.54
C TYR A 243 28.50 18.74 49.64
N SER A 244 27.90 19.16 48.53
CA SER A 244 26.67 19.96 48.50
C SER A 244 25.48 19.20 48.00
N GLY A 245 25.65 18.09 47.32
CA GLY A 245 24.59 17.37 46.59
C GLY A 245 24.15 18.06 45.29
N GLU A 246 24.77 19.19 44.95
CA GLU A 246 24.42 19.99 43.76
C GLU A 246 25.68 20.36 42.96
N THR A 247 25.57 20.46 41.66
CA THR A 247 26.64 20.96 40.79
C THR A 247 26.06 21.53 39.50
N SER A 248 26.74 22.52 38.92
CA SER A 248 26.50 23.03 37.59
C SER A 248 27.50 22.49 36.55
N ALA A 249 28.30 21.48 36.92
CA ALA A 249 29.29 20.86 36.03
C ALA A 249 28.60 20.37 34.73
N GLN A 250 29.18 20.74 33.60
CA GLN A 250 28.74 20.29 32.29
C GLN A 250 29.64 19.19 31.81
N ILE A 251 29.05 18.15 31.21
CA ILE A 251 29.79 17.10 30.49
C ILE A 251 29.72 17.42 29.00
N SER A 252 30.84 17.34 28.31
CA SER A 252 30.91 17.58 26.87
C SER A 252 30.05 16.55 26.11
N SER A 253 29.27 17.00 25.11
CA SER A 253 28.33 16.17 24.36
C SER A 253 29.00 15.02 23.60
N ASP A 254 30.30 15.09 23.29
CA ASP A 254 31.06 13.99 22.69
C ASP A 254 31.18 12.78 23.62
N LYS A 255 30.99 12.95 24.91
CA LYS A 255 31.04 11.87 25.90
C LYS A 255 29.77 11.01 25.94
N GLU A 256 28.65 11.51 25.42
CA GLU A 256 27.37 10.76 25.52
C GLU A 256 27.45 9.36 24.91
N TYR A 257 28.08 9.24 23.74
CA TYR A 257 28.21 7.98 23.01
C TYR A 257 29.58 7.33 23.14
N HIS A 258 30.37 7.74 24.15
CA HIS A 258 31.69 7.18 24.48
C HIS A 258 31.55 6.06 25.53
N ALA A 259 30.75 5.05 25.23
CA ALA A 259 30.39 4.02 26.16
C ALA A 259 31.30 2.79 26.09
N VAL A 260 31.45 2.12 27.24
CA VAL A 260 32.13 0.83 27.39
C VAL A 260 31.18 -0.29 27.82
N ALA A 261 29.91 0.07 28.08
CA ALA A 261 28.87 -0.87 28.45
C ALA A 261 27.53 -0.48 27.79
N TYR A 262 26.89 -1.45 27.15
CA TYR A 262 25.67 -1.28 26.36
C TYR A 262 24.58 -2.19 26.89
N LEU A 263 23.36 -1.67 26.96
CA LEU A 263 22.18 -2.43 27.39
C LEU A 263 21.70 -3.37 26.26
N ARG A 264 21.58 -4.66 26.59
CA ARG A 264 20.99 -5.65 25.67
C ARG A 264 19.56 -5.98 26.03
N ASN A 265 19.32 -6.34 27.29
CA ASN A 265 18.01 -6.67 27.80
C ASN A 265 17.79 -6.05 29.18
N ALA A 266 16.55 -5.77 29.50
CA ALA A 266 16.14 -5.45 30.85
C ALA A 266 14.81 -6.13 31.17
N ILE A 267 14.63 -6.46 32.43
CA ILE A 267 13.38 -6.99 32.98
C ILE A 267 12.80 -5.93 33.88
N PHE A 268 11.51 -5.63 33.69
CA PHE A 268 10.70 -4.81 34.57
C PHE A 268 9.65 -5.72 35.20
N SER A 269 9.59 -5.81 36.53
CA SER A 269 8.65 -6.68 37.18
C SER A 269 8.16 -6.09 38.48
N ASP A 270 6.95 -6.46 38.86
CA ASP A 270 6.47 -6.21 40.21
C ASP A 270 7.15 -7.12 41.23
N TYR A 271 7.14 -6.70 42.48
CA TYR A 271 7.78 -7.44 43.56
C TYR A 271 6.94 -8.64 43.98
N SER A 272 7.58 -9.80 44.03
CA SER A 272 7.20 -10.94 44.87
C SER A 272 8.46 -11.67 45.31
N VAL A 273 8.41 -12.39 46.43
CA VAL A 273 9.58 -13.14 46.94
C VAL A 273 10.08 -14.16 45.91
N ASN A 274 9.17 -14.90 45.29
CA ASN A 274 9.54 -15.88 44.27
C ASN A 274 10.17 -15.23 43.04
N ARG A 275 9.60 -14.14 42.51
CA ARG A 275 10.14 -13.39 41.34
C ARG A 275 11.53 -12.83 41.67
N MET A 276 11.73 -12.26 42.84
CA MET A 276 13.02 -11.74 43.27
C MET A 276 14.06 -12.87 43.34
N LYS A 277 13.77 -14.02 43.97
CA LYS A 277 14.67 -15.17 44.02
C LYS A 277 15.01 -15.69 42.62
N GLN A 278 14.01 -15.80 41.77
CA GLN A 278 14.21 -16.16 40.34
C GLN A 278 15.21 -15.22 39.66
N LEU A 279 14.95 -13.92 39.73
CA LEU A 279 15.81 -12.93 39.06
C LEU A 279 17.24 -12.92 39.64
N LEU A 280 17.38 -13.11 40.95
CA LEU A 280 18.71 -13.21 41.59
C LEU A 280 19.50 -14.43 41.11
N ILE A 281 18.86 -15.57 40.90
CA ILE A 281 19.52 -16.73 40.31
C ILE A 281 19.93 -16.48 38.87
N GLU A 282 19.07 -15.85 38.08
CA GLU A 282 19.29 -15.62 36.66
C GLU A 282 20.23 -14.46 36.38
N LYS A 283 20.10 -13.35 37.12
CA LYS A 283 20.75 -12.06 36.83
C LYS A 283 21.76 -11.62 37.89
N GLN A 284 21.82 -12.31 39.02
CA GLN A 284 22.76 -12.14 40.13
C GLN A 284 22.52 -10.87 40.97
N ALA A 285 22.00 -9.82 40.42
CA ALA A 285 21.64 -8.59 41.09
C ALA A 285 20.35 -8.00 40.54
N VAL A 286 19.55 -7.44 41.42
CA VAL A 286 18.24 -6.86 41.08
C VAL A 286 18.10 -5.50 41.77
N LYS A 287 17.87 -4.45 40.97
CA LYS A 287 17.53 -3.13 41.53
C LYS A 287 16.09 -3.17 42.07
N ILE A 288 15.91 -2.55 43.23
CA ILE A 288 14.59 -2.27 43.81
C ILE A 288 14.45 -0.80 44.14
N SER A 289 13.19 -0.33 44.15
CA SER A 289 12.79 0.92 44.80
C SER A 289 12.21 0.62 46.17
N MET A 290 12.50 1.44 47.16
CA MET A 290 11.97 1.32 48.52
C MET A 290 11.61 2.68 49.12
N ASN A 291 10.76 2.70 50.14
CA ASN A 291 10.55 3.88 50.95
C ASN A 291 11.35 3.74 52.26
N ARG A 292 12.49 4.44 52.34
CA ARG A 292 13.35 4.37 53.50
C ARG A 292 13.00 5.45 54.52
N LYS A 293 12.84 5.03 55.81
CA LYS A 293 12.66 5.88 56.96
C LYS A 293 13.62 5.43 58.07
N ASP A 294 14.33 6.37 58.66
CA ASP A 294 15.35 6.04 59.67
C ASP A 294 14.78 5.37 60.92
N GLU A 295 13.53 5.65 61.23
CA GLU A 295 12.82 5.07 62.37
C GLU A 295 12.58 3.56 62.30
N TYR A 296 12.78 2.96 61.11
CA TYR A 296 12.62 1.51 60.91
C TYR A 296 13.96 0.80 60.61
N TYR A 297 15.10 1.53 60.78
CA TYR A 297 16.41 0.97 60.59
C TYR A 297 17.06 0.62 61.93
N ASN A 298 17.59 -0.61 62.07
CA ASN A 298 18.39 -1.04 63.19
C ASN A 298 19.88 -0.92 62.85
N PRO A 299 20.61 0.05 63.42
CA PRO A 299 22.03 0.24 63.10
C PRO A 299 22.90 -0.87 63.68
N ASP A 300 22.52 -1.57 64.74
CA ASP A 300 23.33 -2.63 65.33
C ASP A 300 23.41 -3.91 64.49
N THR A 301 22.37 -4.17 63.75
CA THR A 301 22.24 -5.36 62.87
C THR A 301 22.15 -5.04 61.41
N ALA A 302 22.16 -3.76 61.04
CA ALA A 302 21.93 -3.25 59.67
C ALA A 302 20.61 -3.77 59.08
N ALA A 303 19.60 -4.00 59.88
CA ALA A 303 18.32 -4.53 59.44
C ALA A 303 17.27 -3.42 59.22
N TYR A 304 16.42 -3.57 58.22
CA TYR A 304 15.38 -2.60 57.83
C TYR A 304 14.08 -3.28 57.47
N SER A 305 12.96 -2.72 57.97
CA SER A 305 11.63 -3.07 57.44
C SER A 305 10.65 -1.97 57.77
N ASN A 306 10.00 -1.40 56.78
CA ASN A 306 8.91 -0.43 56.95
C ASN A 306 7.55 -1.16 56.89
N PRO A 307 6.84 -1.26 58.02
CA PRO A 307 5.55 -1.98 58.12
C PRO A 307 4.38 -1.16 57.52
N VAL A 308 4.59 0.13 57.29
CA VAL A 308 3.58 1.03 56.79
C VAL A 308 3.71 1.13 55.27
N TYR A 309 2.62 0.86 54.57
CA TYR A 309 2.60 1.05 53.09
C TYR A 309 2.61 2.56 52.78
N GLU A 310 3.52 2.93 51.90
CA GLU A 310 3.63 4.31 51.41
C GLU A 310 3.41 4.30 49.89
N ASP A 311 2.73 5.32 49.37
CA ASP A 311 2.51 5.40 47.92
C ASP A 311 3.75 5.81 47.14
N THR A 312 4.79 6.32 47.80
CA THR A 312 6.03 6.81 47.23
C THR A 312 7.24 5.95 47.61
N THR A 313 8.24 5.97 46.80
CA THR A 313 9.59 5.45 47.08
C THR A 313 10.60 6.59 47.09
N ASN A 314 11.60 6.55 47.94
CA ASN A 314 12.58 7.60 48.10
C ASN A 314 14.03 7.11 47.97
N HIS A 315 14.23 5.82 47.78
CA HIS A 315 15.57 5.24 47.63
C HIS A 315 15.58 4.05 46.66
N ALA A 316 16.68 3.96 45.91
CA ALA A 316 16.94 2.84 44.97
C ALA A 316 18.20 2.10 45.42
N VAL A 317 18.11 0.78 45.59
CA VAL A 317 19.21 -0.08 46.07
C VAL A 317 19.26 -1.38 45.25
N VAL A 318 20.27 -2.21 45.52
CA VAL A 318 20.49 -3.44 44.74
C VAL A 318 20.45 -4.66 45.67
N VAL A 319 19.48 -5.55 45.42
CA VAL A 319 19.43 -6.86 46.07
C VAL A 319 20.43 -7.78 45.40
N VAL A 320 21.32 -8.42 46.22
CA VAL A 320 22.39 -9.32 45.74
C VAL A 320 22.28 -10.71 46.33
N GLY A 321 21.26 -10.96 47.17
CA GLY A 321 21.06 -12.25 47.77
C GLY A 321 19.88 -12.27 48.75
N TRP A 322 19.77 -13.39 49.45
CA TRP A 322 18.78 -13.60 50.50
C TRP A 322 19.26 -14.60 51.54
N ASP A 323 18.68 -14.55 52.73
CA ASP A 323 18.85 -15.53 53.82
C ASP A 323 17.49 -15.78 54.48
N ASP A 324 16.89 -16.96 54.23
CA ASP A 324 15.59 -17.34 54.78
C ASP A 324 15.63 -17.54 56.30
N ASN A 325 16.84 -17.69 56.89
CA ASN A 325 17.06 -17.85 58.31
C ASN A 325 17.51 -16.55 59.01
N TYR A 326 17.52 -15.41 58.30
CA TYR A 326 17.86 -14.14 58.93
C TYR A 326 16.81 -13.78 59.95
N SER A 327 17.21 -13.71 61.26
CA SER A 327 16.27 -13.66 62.34
C SER A 327 15.41 -12.40 62.37
N SER A 328 14.12 -12.54 62.55
CA SER A 328 13.14 -11.46 62.76
C SER A 328 13.53 -10.56 63.95
N LYS A 329 14.27 -11.08 64.92
CA LYS A 329 14.77 -10.32 66.08
C LYS A 329 15.84 -9.28 65.75
N ASN A 330 16.40 -9.33 64.55
CA ASN A 330 17.39 -8.35 64.11
C ASN A 330 16.74 -7.01 63.72
N PHE A 331 15.43 -7.01 63.46
CA PHE A 331 14.70 -5.81 63.17
C PHE A 331 14.25 -5.09 64.41
N ILE A 332 14.10 -3.78 64.39
CA ILE A 332 13.60 -3.03 65.54
C ILE A 332 12.09 -3.34 65.78
N ALA A 333 11.65 -3.20 67.00
CA ALA A 333 10.28 -3.56 67.39
C ALA A 333 9.21 -2.79 66.62
N SER A 334 9.48 -1.55 66.22
CA SER A 334 8.58 -0.72 65.41
C SER A 334 8.42 -1.20 63.96
N SER A 335 9.30 -2.10 63.50
CA SER A 335 9.19 -2.71 62.19
C SER A 335 8.18 -3.87 62.12
N GLU A 336 7.66 -4.37 63.24
CA GLU A 336 6.61 -5.39 63.35
C GLU A 336 6.86 -6.66 62.51
N VAL A 337 8.14 -7.07 62.34
CA VAL A 337 8.55 -8.25 61.56
C VAL A 337 8.21 -9.51 62.35
N ALA A 338 7.34 -10.35 61.80
CA ALA A 338 6.84 -11.54 62.45
C ALA A 338 7.62 -12.83 62.11
N SER A 339 8.16 -12.94 60.91
CA SER A 339 8.86 -14.13 60.41
C SER A 339 10.31 -13.85 60.04
N ASP A 340 11.12 -14.90 60.10
CA ASP A 340 12.53 -14.86 59.68
C ASP A 340 12.59 -14.74 58.13
N GLY A 341 13.69 -14.18 57.63
CA GLY A 341 13.98 -14.01 56.22
C GLY A 341 14.24 -12.56 55.78
N ALA A 342 15.34 -12.38 55.08
CA ALA A 342 15.70 -11.05 54.58
C ALA A 342 16.43 -11.11 53.24
N TRP A 343 16.32 -10.03 52.50
CA TRP A 343 17.16 -9.71 51.35
C TRP A 343 18.52 -9.17 51.80
N ILE A 344 19.59 -9.57 51.12
CA ILE A 344 20.90 -8.99 51.25
C ILE A 344 21.02 -7.87 50.25
N VAL A 345 21.19 -6.64 50.70
CA VAL A 345 21.05 -5.44 49.88
C VAL A 345 22.31 -4.61 49.87
N LYS A 346 22.85 -4.31 48.71
CA LYS A 346 23.97 -3.39 48.48
C LYS A 346 23.41 -1.97 48.41
N ASN A 347 23.96 -1.12 49.30
CA ASN A 347 23.66 0.33 49.29
C ASN A 347 24.72 1.11 48.54
N SER A 348 24.53 2.42 48.36
CA SER A 348 25.42 3.37 47.74
C SER A 348 25.92 4.47 48.70
N TRP A 349 26.17 4.12 49.98
CA TRP A 349 26.53 5.07 51.04
C TRP A 349 27.91 4.75 51.65
N SER A 350 28.88 4.24 50.86
CA SER A 350 30.19 3.80 51.34
C SER A 350 30.16 2.46 52.09
N ASN A 351 31.28 1.81 52.11
CA ASN A 351 31.50 0.61 52.95
C ASN A 351 31.61 0.85 54.47
N SER A 352 31.63 2.14 54.88
CA SER A 352 31.55 2.50 56.28
C SER A 352 30.13 2.53 56.88
N TRP A 353 29.14 2.41 56.05
CA TRP A 353 27.71 2.37 56.44
C TRP A 353 27.16 0.94 56.49
N GLY A 354 26.31 0.65 57.50
CA GLY A 354 25.65 -0.64 57.62
C GLY A 354 26.64 -1.79 57.86
N ASP A 355 26.39 -2.96 57.31
CA ASP A 355 27.32 -4.11 57.30
C ASP A 355 28.24 -4.03 56.05
N ASN A 356 29.34 -3.30 56.17
CA ASN A 356 30.29 -3.08 55.07
C ASN A 356 29.66 -2.52 53.79
N GLY A 357 28.66 -1.62 53.90
CA GLY A 357 27.92 -1.03 52.79
C GLY A 357 26.67 -1.81 52.42
N TYR A 358 26.43 -2.91 53.14
CA TYR A 358 25.21 -3.73 52.93
C TYR A 358 24.25 -3.58 54.11
N PHE A 359 23.04 -3.97 53.90
CA PHE A 359 22.00 -4.06 54.90
C PHE A 359 20.97 -5.14 54.56
N TYR A 360 20.03 -5.41 55.45
CA TYR A 360 19.10 -6.52 55.30
C TYR A 360 17.69 -5.99 55.33
N ILE A 361 16.90 -6.27 54.28
CA ILE A 361 15.46 -5.88 54.21
C ILE A 361 14.60 -7.11 54.46
N SER A 362 13.69 -7.03 55.39
CA SER A 362 12.69 -8.10 55.62
C SER A 362 11.84 -8.38 54.38
N TYR A 363 11.49 -9.65 54.14
CA TYR A 363 10.49 -10.01 53.10
C TYR A 363 9.12 -9.37 53.39
N GLU A 364 8.84 -8.97 54.64
CA GLU A 364 7.59 -8.34 55.09
C GLU A 364 7.56 -6.82 54.86
N ASP A 365 8.63 -6.19 54.37
CA ASP A 365 8.65 -4.78 54.01
C ASP A 365 7.56 -4.46 53.01
N LYS A 366 6.75 -3.43 53.29
CA LYS A 366 5.57 -3.07 52.49
C LYS A 366 5.90 -2.20 51.28
N ASN A 367 7.16 -1.80 51.08
CA ASN A 367 7.54 -0.76 50.14
C ASN A 367 8.60 -1.21 49.11
N ILE A 368 8.90 -2.50 49.06
CA ILE A 368 9.73 -3.04 47.98
C ILE A 368 8.92 -3.01 46.70
N ARG A 369 9.43 -2.32 45.69
CA ARG A 369 8.77 -2.15 44.37
C ARG A 369 9.77 -2.16 43.25
N GLU A 370 9.26 -2.30 42.04
CA GLU A 370 9.98 -2.11 40.78
C GLU A 370 11.28 -2.89 40.70
N LEU A 371 11.15 -4.18 40.46
CA LEU A 371 12.31 -5.03 40.15
C LEU A 371 12.85 -4.70 38.79
N ILE A 372 14.14 -4.31 38.72
CA ILE A 372 14.85 -4.12 37.45
C ILE A 372 16.10 -4.98 37.49
N ALA A 373 16.27 -5.78 36.42
CA ALA A 373 17.50 -6.52 36.16
C ALA A 373 17.90 -6.33 34.69
N VAL A 374 19.22 -6.34 34.42
CA VAL A 374 19.74 -6.03 33.08
C VAL A 374 20.73 -7.09 32.60
N ASP A 375 20.82 -7.21 31.27
CA ASP A 375 21.93 -7.87 30.59
C ASP A 375 22.71 -6.81 29.84
N MET A 376 23.98 -6.68 30.15
CA MET A 376 24.88 -5.72 29.54
C MET A 376 25.90 -6.41 28.64
N GLU A 377 26.35 -5.68 27.61
CA GLU A 377 27.50 -6.04 26.77
C GLU A 377 28.58 -4.97 26.86
N ASN A 378 29.81 -5.36 26.66
CA ASN A 378 30.96 -4.43 26.63
C ASN A 378 31.32 -3.99 25.20
N ASP A 379 30.60 -4.45 24.22
CA ASP A 379 30.74 -4.09 22.80
C ASP A 379 29.37 -4.21 22.10
N THR A 380 29.25 -3.59 20.94
CA THR A 380 28.08 -3.73 20.05
C THR A 380 28.53 -4.45 18.78
N GLU A 381 27.94 -5.61 18.49
CA GLU A 381 28.16 -6.32 17.23
C GLU A 381 27.62 -5.50 16.03
N TYR A 382 26.59 -4.67 16.29
CA TYR A 382 25.95 -3.80 15.33
C TYR A 382 26.05 -2.36 15.83
N GLU A 383 26.96 -1.57 15.27
CA GLU A 383 27.30 -0.24 15.76
C GLU A 383 26.23 0.83 15.51
N ASN A 384 25.34 0.63 14.52
CA ASN A 384 24.31 1.59 14.18
C ASN A 384 22.99 1.23 14.87
N ASN A 385 22.39 2.18 15.56
CA ASN A 385 21.11 2.04 16.24
C ASN A 385 20.09 2.99 15.61
N TYR A 386 19.12 2.42 14.89
CA TYR A 386 18.02 3.14 14.26
C TYR A 386 16.82 3.20 15.19
N PHE A 387 16.36 4.38 15.52
CA PHE A 387 15.19 4.59 16.37
C PHE A 387 14.59 5.99 16.15
N TYR A 388 13.30 6.15 16.46
CA TYR A 388 12.60 7.43 16.49
C TYR A 388 12.11 7.79 17.89
N ASP A 389 12.32 6.93 18.86
CA ASP A 389 11.93 7.09 20.25
C ASP A 389 13.11 7.58 21.11
N GLY A 390 13.63 8.75 20.79
CA GLY A 390 14.83 9.31 21.44
C GLY A 390 14.57 9.92 22.83
N SER A 391 13.32 10.30 23.15
CA SER A 391 13.00 10.77 24.49
C SER A 391 12.80 9.61 25.46
N THR A 392 13.02 9.86 26.77
CA THR A 392 12.83 8.85 27.80
C THR A 392 11.42 8.83 28.37
N GLY A 393 10.57 9.82 28.06
CA GLY A 393 9.16 9.79 28.42
C GLY A 393 8.49 8.57 27.83
N TYR A 394 7.76 7.79 28.63
CA TYR A 394 7.17 6.54 28.16
C TYR A 394 5.69 6.40 28.47
N GLY A 395 5.00 5.72 27.59
CA GLY A 395 3.68 5.15 27.72
C GLY A 395 3.64 3.81 27.02
N SER A 396 2.46 3.27 26.85
CA SER A 396 2.29 2.02 26.11
C SER A 396 1.06 2.07 25.21
N TRP A 397 1.07 1.20 24.20
CA TRP A 397 -0.09 0.85 23.40
C TRP A 397 -0.42 -0.61 23.59
N SER A 398 -1.70 -0.93 23.77
CA SER A 398 -2.16 -2.33 23.76
C SER A 398 -2.19 -2.86 22.32
N LEU A 399 -1.56 -4.01 22.10
CA LEU A 399 -1.55 -4.72 20.83
C LEU A 399 -2.33 -6.03 20.97
N SER A 400 -3.54 -6.09 20.40
CA SER A 400 -4.38 -7.28 20.40
C SER A 400 -3.89 -8.34 19.42
N PRO A 401 -4.29 -9.62 19.54
CA PRO A 401 -3.91 -10.65 18.59
C PRO A 401 -4.19 -10.27 17.13
N GLY A 402 -3.18 -10.41 16.26
CA GLY A 402 -3.23 -10.07 14.84
C GLY A 402 -3.02 -8.60 14.50
N GLN A 403 -2.96 -7.71 15.50
CA GLN A 403 -2.59 -6.31 15.31
C GLN A 403 -1.09 -6.16 15.11
N SER A 404 -0.68 -5.14 14.37
CA SER A 404 0.72 -4.89 14.05
C SER A 404 1.10 -3.44 14.27
N MET A 405 2.36 -3.24 14.70
CA MET A 405 3.05 -1.96 14.67
C MET A 405 4.30 -2.05 13.81
N ALA A 406 4.68 -0.95 13.18
CA ALA A 406 5.87 -0.90 12.36
C ALA A 406 6.61 0.42 12.54
N VAL A 407 7.92 0.36 12.34
CA VAL A 407 8.79 1.52 12.14
C VAL A 407 9.53 1.36 10.83
N ALA A 408 9.68 2.46 10.08
CA ALA A 408 10.36 2.46 8.79
C ALA A 408 11.56 3.41 8.81
N PHE A 409 12.72 2.90 8.42
CA PHE A 409 13.99 3.61 8.46
C PHE A 409 14.61 3.74 7.07
N ASN A 410 15.53 4.70 6.94
CA ASN A 410 16.42 4.81 5.78
C ASN A 410 17.84 4.45 6.21
N THR A 411 18.52 3.58 5.46
CA THR A 411 19.93 3.28 5.72
C THR A 411 20.78 4.54 5.58
N LYS A 412 21.69 4.75 6.51
CA LYS A 412 22.59 5.91 6.60
C LYS A 412 24.03 5.62 6.16
N ALA A 413 24.32 4.40 5.70
CA ALA A 413 25.65 4.05 5.19
C ALA A 413 26.14 5.07 4.16
N GLY A 414 27.38 5.48 4.30
CA GLY A 414 28.01 6.43 3.37
C GLY A 414 28.16 5.89 1.96
N ASN A 415 28.57 6.77 1.03
CA ASN A 415 28.74 6.40 -0.38
C ASN A 415 29.67 5.18 -0.55
N GLY A 416 29.21 4.22 -1.33
CA GLY A 416 29.96 3.00 -1.62
C GLY A 416 29.90 1.96 -0.50
N LYS A 417 28.99 2.08 0.45
CA LYS A 417 28.80 1.16 1.59
C LYS A 417 27.35 0.61 1.59
N ALA A 418 27.17 -0.47 2.30
CA ALA A 418 25.87 -1.05 2.60
C ALA A 418 25.73 -1.29 4.11
N GLU A 419 24.62 -1.81 4.56
CA GLU A 419 24.41 -2.20 5.96
C GLU A 419 23.90 -3.62 6.07
N THR A 420 24.20 -4.27 7.19
CA THR A 420 23.58 -5.53 7.58
C THR A 420 22.75 -5.30 8.84
N LEU A 421 21.43 -5.48 8.73
CA LEU A 421 20.51 -5.51 9.87
C LEU A 421 20.55 -6.91 10.48
N GLY A 422 20.79 -7.00 11.77
CA GLY A 422 20.89 -8.31 12.47
C GLY A 422 20.17 -8.36 13.82
N GLU A 423 19.64 -7.23 14.30
CA GLU A 423 18.94 -7.20 15.58
C GLU A 423 17.78 -6.20 15.55
N ALA A 424 16.75 -6.53 16.32
CA ALA A 424 15.66 -5.61 16.67
C ALA A 424 15.54 -5.50 18.19
N ASN A 425 15.37 -4.28 18.71
CA ASN A 425 15.15 -4.04 20.14
C ASN A 425 13.70 -3.58 20.35
N ILE A 426 13.00 -4.25 21.24
CA ILE A 426 11.58 -4.02 21.51
C ILE A 426 11.39 -3.85 23.03
N ILE A 427 10.54 -2.90 23.41
CA ILE A 427 10.13 -2.69 24.81
C ILE A 427 8.69 -3.12 24.99
N THR A 428 8.44 -4.05 25.91
CA THR A 428 7.09 -4.46 26.31
C THR A 428 6.84 -4.14 27.79
N PHE A 429 5.59 -3.87 28.16
CA PHE A 429 5.17 -3.66 29.54
C PHE A 429 4.19 -4.73 30.01
N SER A 430 4.16 -5.87 29.36
CA SER A 430 3.37 -7.04 29.75
C SER A 430 4.24 -8.28 29.77
N ASP A 431 4.00 -9.17 30.74
CA ASP A 431 4.54 -10.51 30.73
C ASP A 431 3.87 -11.34 29.60
N ASP A 432 4.50 -12.47 29.22
CA ASP A 432 3.99 -13.43 28.25
C ASP A 432 3.69 -12.85 26.86
N ALA A 433 4.44 -11.85 26.43
CA ALA A 433 4.28 -11.28 25.11
C ALA A 433 4.77 -12.25 24.01
N CYS A 434 3.86 -12.59 23.07
CA CYS A 434 4.15 -13.39 21.90
C CYS A 434 4.00 -12.53 20.65
N TYR A 435 5.05 -12.37 19.88
CA TYR A 435 5.00 -11.56 18.68
C TYR A 435 5.95 -12.09 17.59
N SER A 436 5.66 -11.74 16.35
CA SER A 436 6.58 -11.99 15.26
C SER A 436 7.23 -10.70 14.77
N ILE A 437 8.45 -10.86 14.24
CA ILE A 437 9.22 -9.80 13.59
C ILE A 437 9.31 -10.12 12.10
N GLN A 438 8.84 -9.20 11.24
CA GLN A 438 9.06 -9.24 9.81
C GLN A 438 9.80 -7.99 9.36
N ILE A 439 10.78 -8.16 8.49
CA ILE A 439 11.49 -7.07 7.85
C ILE A 439 10.99 -6.95 6.42
N TYR A 440 10.62 -5.72 6.02
CA TYR A 440 10.37 -5.40 4.62
C TYR A 440 11.46 -4.48 4.12
N ALA A 441 12.16 -4.89 3.07
CA ALA A 441 13.24 -4.12 2.48
C ALA A 441 12.80 -3.46 1.17
N ASN A 442 13.43 -2.34 0.81
CA ASN A 442 13.17 -1.59 -0.41
C ASN A 442 11.72 -1.09 -0.51
N LEU A 443 11.23 -0.41 0.52
CA LEU A 443 9.88 0.15 0.52
C LEU A 443 9.68 1.08 -0.69
N SER A 444 8.55 0.94 -1.36
CA SER A 444 8.15 1.73 -2.52
C SER A 444 7.11 2.81 -2.21
N ASP A 445 6.42 2.68 -1.09
CA ASP A 445 5.41 3.63 -0.60
C ASP A 445 5.76 4.05 0.83
N ILE A 446 5.83 5.37 1.06
CA ILE A 446 6.12 5.93 2.39
C ILE A 446 4.97 5.71 3.39
N GLN A 447 3.74 5.50 2.91
CA GLN A 447 2.56 5.29 3.74
C GLN A 447 2.24 3.82 4.01
N ASP A 448 3.00 2.91 3.40
CA ASP A 448 2.86 1.47 3.62
C ASP A 448 4.19 0.82 4.00
N PRO A 449 4.42 0.53 5.29
CA PRO A 449 5.64 -0.13 5.75
C PRO A 449 5.79 -1.57 5.25
N THR A 450 4.80 -2.09 4.52
CA THR A 450 4.84 -3.43 3.89
C THR A 450 4.95 -3.38 2.36
N SER A 451 5.16 -2.20 1.78
CA SER A 451 5.29 -1.99 0.33
C SER A 451 6.60 -2.50 -0.28
N GLY A 452 7.50 -3.00 0.55
CA GLY A 452 8.77 -3.60 0.12
C GLY A 452 8.68 -5.13 0.00
N SER A 453 9.83 -5.76 -0.26
CA SER A 453 9.97 -7.21 -0.25
C SER A 453 10.06 -7.75 1.19
N PRO A 454 9.18 -8.68 1.61
CA PRO A 454 9.33 -9.37 2.88
C PRO A 454 10.61 -10.22 2.86
N VAL A 455 11.46 -10.03 3.86
CA VAL A 455 12.78 -10.69 3.90
C VAL A 455 12.68 -12.13 4.34
N TYR A 456 11.79 -12.41 5.28
CA TYR A 456 11.59 -13.77 5.78
C TYR A 456 10.36 -14.40 5.13
N GLU A 457 10.51 -15.63 4.64
CA GLU A 457 9.38 -16.43 4.13
C GLU A 457 8.33 -16.66 5.23
N VAL A 458 8.81 -16.86 6.46
CA VAL A 458 7.98 -16.93 7.67
C VAL A 458 8.54 -15.91 8.66
N PRO A 459 7.72 -15.00 9.20
CA PRO A 459 8.15 -14.03 10.19
C PRO A 459 8.84 -14.69 11.39
N TYR A 460 9.82 -14.01 11.99
CA TYR A 460 10.61 -14.52 13.10
C TYR A 460 9.81 -14.43 14.41
N GLU A 461 9.43 -15.58 14.98
CA GLU A 461 8.63 -15.67 16.20
C GLU A 461 9.43 -15.41 17.46
N VAL A 462 8.89 -14.63 18.36
CA VAL A 462 9.50 -14.24 19.64
C VAL A 462 8.53 -14.48 20.77
N TYR A 463 9.01 -15.11 21.82
CA TYR A 463 8.35 -15.17 23.11
C TYR A 463 9.16 -14.37 24.14
N GLN A 464 8.52 -13.42 24.79
CA GLN A 464 9.09 -12.61 25.85
C GLN A 464 8.32 -12.88 27.15
N PRO A 465 8.86 -13.72 28.06
CA PRO A 465 8.12 -14.16 29.24
C PRO A 465 7.92 -13.07 30.29
N LEU A 466 8.77 -12.05 30.32
CA LEU A 466 8.71 -10.96 31.27
C LEU A 466 8.71 -9.62 30.56
N ALA A 467 7.97 -8.67 31.10
CA ALA A 467 7.96 -7.28 30.68
C ALA A 467 9.38 -6.71 30.72
N GLY A 468 9.71 -5.82 29.77
CA GLY A 468 11.01 -5.17 29.72
C GLY A 468 11.52 -4.93 28.32
N ILE A 469 12.82 -4.80 28.21
CA ILE A 469 13.58 -4.53 26.99
C ILE A 469 14.18 -5.84 26.47
N LYS A 470 13.94 -6.15 25.21
CA LYS A 470 14.50 -7.33 24.58
C LYS A 470 15.16 -7.00 23.26
N THR A 471 16.45 -7.28 23.16
CA THR A 471 17.18 -7.27 21.91
C THR A 471 17.15 -8.68 21.31
N VAL A 472 16.51 -8.78 20.16
CA VAL A 472 16.28 -10.03 19.44
C VAL A 472 17.25 -10.12 18.28
N LYS A 473 18.13 -11.13 18.27
CA LYS A 473 18.92 -11.49 17.08
C LYS A 473 17.99 -12.08 16.03
N ILE A 474 17.98 -11.47 14.84
CA ILE A 474 17.23 -11.92 13.68
C ILE A 474 18.20 -12.39 12.60
N PRO A 475 17.77 -13.22 11.63
CA PRO A 475 18.61 -13.56 10.48
C PRO A 475 19.07 -12.29 9.76
N GLU A 476 20.36 -12.20 9.47
CA GLU A 476 20.97 -11.00 8.88
C GLU A 476 20.35 -10.63 7.53
N VAL A 477 20.09 -9.35 7.33
CA VAL A 477 19.54 -8.76 6.11
C VAL A 477 20.50 -7.72 5.58
N VAL A 478 20.96 -7.90 4.34
CA VAL A 478 21.78 -6.89 3.68
C VAL A 478 20.90 -5.83 3.04
N LEU A 479 21.12 -4.58 3.43
CA LEU A 479 20.40 -3.40 2.96
C LEU A 479 21.34 -2.51 2.15
N GLN A 480 20.94 -2.12 0.95
CA GLN A 480 21.74 -1.22 0.12
C GLN A 480 21.68 0.22 0.63
N GLN A 481 22.65 1.04 0.23
CA GLN A 481 22.71 2.46 0.57
C GLN A 481 21.41 3.17 0.22
N GLY A 482 20.88 3.96 1.19
CA GLY A 482 19.67 4.78 0.98
C GLY A 482 18.39 3.99 0.79
N SER A 483 18.40 2.66 1.00
CA SER A 483 17.17 1.88 0.92
C SER A 483 16.29 2.14 2.15
N LYS A 484 14.99 2.18 1.92
CA LYS A 484 13.99 2.20 2.99
C LYS A 484 13.66 0.77 3.39
N TYR A 485 13.57 0.55 4.69
CA TYR A 485 13.17 -0.74 5.25
C TYR A 485 12.29 -0.53 6.48
N SER A 486 11.49 -1.52 6.82
CA SER A 486 10.68 -1.48 8.03
C SER A 486 10.89 -2.70 8.91
N VAL A 487 10.69 -2.50 10.21
CA VAL A 487 10.56 -3.55 11.22
C VAL A 487 9.10 -3.61 11.62
N VAL A 488 8.44 -4.72 11.32
CA VAL A 488 7.02 -4.95 11.60
C VAL A 488 6.89 -5.96 12.72
N ILE A 489 6.22 -5.55 13.81
CA ILE A 489 5.91 -6.38 14.97
C ILE A 489 4.42 -6.72 14.91
N THR A 490 4.10 -8.00 14.95
CA THR A 490 2.69 -8.48 14.97
C THR A 490 2.45 -9.32 16.20
N ASN A 491 1.39 -9.06 16.95
CA ASN A 491 0.98 -9.93 18.04
C ASN A 491 0.49 -11.28 17.48
N THR A 492 1.23 -12.34 17.75
CA THR A 492 0.92 -13.73 17.35
C THR A 492 0.38 -14.56 18.52
N GLY A 493 0.32 -13.99 19.71
CA GLY A 493 -0.25 -14.62 20.91
C GLY A 493 -1.77 -14.68 20.91
N VAL A 494 -2.32 -15.26 21.97
CA VAL A 494 -3.76 -15.32 22.19
C VAL A 494 -4.26 -14.18 23.08
N ASN A 495 -3.34 -13.49 23.78
CA ASN A 495 -3.61 -12.37 24.66
C ASN A 495 -3.07 -11.06 24.08
N LYS A 496 -3.69 -9.94 24.49
CA LYS A 496 -3.10 -8.62 24.23
C LYS A 496 -1.85 -8.41 25.07
N PHE A 497 -0.89 -7.69 24.57
CA PHE A 497 0.26 -7.20 25.36
C PHE A 497 0.49 -5.71 25.10
N SER A 498 1.19 -5.06 26.01
CA SER A 498 1.52 -3.63 25.91
C SER A 498 2.91 -3.46 25.32
N ILE A 499 2.99 -2.75 24.18
CA ILE A 499 4.27 -2.32 23.58
C ILE A 499 4.59 -0.90 24.04
N GLY A 500 5.85 -0.64 24.35
CA GLY A 500 6.31 0.68 24.75
C GLY A 500 6.18 1.72 23.65
N ARG A 501 5.83 2.95 24.03
CA ARG A 501 5.85 4.12 23.16
C ARG A 501 6.60 5.28 23.81
N GLU A 502 7.08 6.16 23.00
CA GLU A 502 7.59 7.45 23.40
C GLU A 502 6.44 8.41 23.74
N VAL A 503 6.63 9.28 24.71
CA VAL A 503 5.66 10.30 25.10
C VAL A 503 6.40 11.59 25.46
N GLY A 504 5.96 12.72 24.92
CA GLY A 504 6.36 14.02 25.45
C GLY A 504 5.77 14.20 26.84
N ASN A 505 6.57 14.64 27.81
CA ASN A 505 6.14 14.82 29.18
C ASN A 505 6.70 16.14 29.74
N ILE A 506 5.89 16.81 30.52
CA ILE A 506 6.29 17.98 31.32
C ILE A 506 6.01 17.63 32.77
N ALA A 507 7.07 17.37 33.51
CA ALA A 507 7.02 17.30 34.97
C ALA A 507 7.81 18.47 35.55
N SER A 508 7.61 18.79 36.80
CA SER A 508 8.32 19.91 37.47
C SER A 508 9.85 19.76 37.44
N TRP A 509 10.34 18.54 37.32
CA TRP A 509 11.76 18.23 37.37
C TRP A 509 12.34 17.71 36.03
N TYR A 510 11.50 17.46 35.05
CA TYR A 510 11.89 16.74 33.86
C TYR A 510 10.94 17.07 32.68
N TYR A 511 11.52 17.43 31.57
CA TYR A 511 10.80 17.73 30.34
C TYR A 511 11.31 16.84 29.20
N THR A 512 10.41 16.25 28.44
CA THR A 512 10.78 15.53 27.22
C THR A 512 9.95 16.03 26.04
N GLU A 513 10.61 16.22 24.92
CA GLU A 513 9.97 16.40 23.62
C GLU A 513 9.99 15.06 22.89
N ALA A 514 8.87 14.66 22.36
CA ALA A 514 8.70 13.51 21.49
C ALA A 514 8.14 13.97 20.15
N GLY A 515 8.58 13.35 19.07
CA GLY A 515 8.12 13.69 17.74
C GLY A 515 8.06 12.48 16.84
N SER A 516 7.21 12.52 15.83
CA SER A 516 7.14 11.53 14.78
C SER A 516 6.87 12.23 13.46
N ASN A 517 7.51 11.80 12.39
CA ASN A 517 7.28 12.34 11.06
C ASN A 517 6.42 11.38 10.23
N ILE A 518 5.84 11.91 9.16
CA ILE A 518 5.10 11.11 8.19
C ILE A 518 6.01 10.01 7.63
N GLY A 519 5.54 8.77 7.67
CA GLY A 519 6.26 7.63 7.12
C GLY A 519 7.28 6.97 8.03
N GLU A 520 7.28 7.28 9.33
CA GLU A 520 8.20 6.71 10.32
C GLU A 520 7.58 5.58 11.14
N SER A 521 6.36 5.76 11.63
CA SER A 521 5.71 4.86 12.59
C SER A 521 4.28 4.55 12.21
N PHE A 522 3.87 3.29 12.34
CA PHE A 522 2.59 2.82 11.83
C PHE A 522 1.92 1.83 12.75
N PHE A 523 0.60 1.78 12.63
CA PHE A 523 -0.27 0.80 13.28
C PHE A 523 -1.29 0.23 12.28
N ARG A 524 -1.65 -1.06 12.42
CA ARG A 524 -2.80 -1.64 11.74
C ARG A 524 -3.52 -2.66 12.62
N VAL A 525 -4.85 -2.72 12.45
CA VAL A 525 -5.75 -3.54 13.30
C VAL A 525 -5.82 -5.01 12.88
N SER A 526 -5.42 -5.37 11.67
CA SER A 526 -5.39 -6.75 11.17
C SER A 526 -4.41 -6.89 10.01
N ALA A 527 -4.04 -8.12 9.66
CA ALA A 527 -3.12 -8.41 8.55
C ALA A 527 -3.58 -7.83 7.21
N GLU A 528 -4.89 -7.72 6.99
CA GLU A 528 -5.51 -7.20 5.77
C GLU A 528 -5.91 -5.72 5.90
N GLY A 529 -5.76 -5.14 7.10
CA GLY A 529 -6.09 -3.75 7.40
C GLY A 529 -5.11 -2.77 6.76
N LYS A 530 -5.58 -1.56 6.50
CA LYS A 530 -4.70 -0.46 6.07
C LYS A 530 -3.79 -0.03 7.23
N TRP A 531 -2.58 0.35 6.90
CA TRP A 531 -1.69 1.02 7.83
C TRP A 531 -2.18 2.43 8.13
N ARG A 532 -2.16 2.81 9.40
CA ARG A 532 -2.33 4.19 9.86
C ARG A 532 -0.95 4.70 10.25
N ASP A 533 -0.58 5.85 9.70
CA ASP A 533 0.60 6.59 10.11
C ASP A 533 0.34 7.24 11.48
N LEU A 534 1.30 7.16 12.38
CA LEU A 534 1.17 7.63 13.77
C LEU A 534 1.72 9.04 14.00
N TYR A 535 2.15 9.74 12.93
CA TYR A 535 2.74 11.08 13.05
C TYR A 535 1.85 12.07 13.80
N ASP A 536 0.53 11.97 13.65
CA ASP A 536 -0.48 12.81 14.30
C ASP A 536 -0.64 12.55 15.81
N LEU A 537 -0.03 11.47 16.33
CA LEU A 537 -0.01 11.14 17.76
C LEU A 537 1.27 11.58 18.46
N TYR A 538 2.19 12.23 17.73
CA TYR A 538 3.47 12.74 18.25
C TYR A 538 4.27 11.72 19.07
N SER A 539 4.24 10.47 18.64
CA SER A 539 4.74 9.35 19.43
C SER A 539 5.17 8.22 18.52
N SER A 540 6.31 7.62 18.83
CA SER A 540 6.84 6.45 18.13
C SER A 540 6.81 5.22 19.03
N PRO A 541 6.54 4.02 18.50
CA PRO A 541 6.70 2.78 19.26
C PRO A 541 8.18 2.54 19.55
N ARG A 542 8.46 1.98 20.72
CA ARG A 542 9.83 1.66 21.13
C ARG A 542 10.32 0.39 20.44
N ILE A 543 10.56 0.53 19.14
CA ILE A 543 11.10 -0.49 18.25
C ILE A 543 12.37 0.08 17.62
N LYS A 544 13.49 -0.59 17.79
CA LYS A 544 14.78 -0.18 17.24
C LYS A 544 15.34 -1.25 16.31
N ALA A 545 16.19 -0.83 15.40
CA ALA A 545 16.88 -1.70 14.46
C ALA A 545 18.39 -1.48 14.58
N HIS A 546 19.13 -2.56 14.77
CA HIS A 546 20.59 -2.49 14.91
C HIS A 546 21.25 -3.04 13.65
N THR A 547 22.10 -2.21 13.03
CA THR A 547 22.83 -2.58 11.82
C THR A 547 24.34 -2.42 12.00
N LYS A 548 25.09 -3.14 11.18
CA LYS A 548 26.53 -2.90 11.01
C LYS A 548 26.83 -2.45 9.58
N THR A 549 27.76 -1.54 9.43
CA THR A 549 28.19 -1.01 8.15
C THR A 549 29.12 -2.00 7.43
N LEU A 550 28.84 -2.25 6.16
CA LEU A 550 29.72 -3.00 5.26
C LEU A 550 30.58 -2.02 4.47
N ASP A 551 31.89 -2.27 4.40
CA ASP A 551 32.86 -1.40 3.69
C ASP A 551 32.81 -1.55 2.16
N TYR A 552 31.71 -2.03 1.61
CA TYR A 552 31.48 -2.19 0.19
C TYR A 552 30.01 -1.94 -0.15
N ALA A 553 29.80 -1.44 -1.37
CA ALA A 553 28.43 -1.27 -1.89
C ALA A 553 27.83 -2.62 -2.30
N VAL A 554 26.54 -2.76 -2.07
CA VAL A 554 25.76 -3.90 -2.56
C VAL A 554 24.72 -3.39 -3.53
N THR A 555 24.86 -3.77 -4.80
CA THR A 555 23.89 -3.43 -5.84
C THR A 555 23.30 -4.71 -6.41
N PRO A 556 22.02 -4.94 -6.28
CA PRO A 556 21.40 -6.15 -6.82
C PRO A 556 21.37 -6.14 -8.34
N VAL A 557 21.62 -7.30 -8.93
CA VAL A 557 21.53 -7.52 -10.37
C VAL A 557 20.61 -8.71 -10.62
N LEU A 558 19.58 -8.51 -11.46
CA LEU A 558 18.64 -9.56 -11.85
C LEU A 558 19.11 -10.22 -13.14
N SER A 559 19.46 -11.48 -13.09
CA SER A 559 19.66 -12.36 -14.25
C SER A 559 18.41 -13.19 -14.48
N PHE A 560 17.78 -13.02 -15.66
CA PHE A 560 16.58 -13.76 -16.04
C PHE A 560 16.82 -14.53 -17.34
N THR A 561 16.78 -15.84 -17.27
CA THR A 561 17.14 -16.74 -18.36
C THR A 561 16.17 -17.88 -18.55
N THR A 562 16.23 -18.56 -19.70
CA THR A 562 15.50 -19.78 -19.95
C THR A 562 16.35 -20.69 -20.85
N ASP A 563 16.29 -21.97 -20.62
CA ASP A 563 17.02 -22.98 -21.41
C ASP A 563 16.48 -23.12 -22.84
N LYS A 564 15.28 -22.59 -23.09
CA LYS A 564 14.60 -22.75 -24.37
C LYS A 564 13.77 -21.53 -24.75
N THR A 565 14.18 -20.86 -25.83
CA THR A 565 13.50 -19.68 -26.37
C THR A 565 12.53 -20.00 -27.52
N VAL A 566 12.52 -21.23 -28.02
CA VAL A 566 11.60 -21.69 -29.07
C VAL A 566 10.79 -22.86 -28.55
N LEU A 567 9.50 -22.61 -28.28
CA LEU A 567 8.56 -23.58 -27.73
C LEU A 567 7.63 -24.12 -28.80
N LYS A 568 7.14 -25.34 -28.61
CA LYS A 568 5.97 -25.84 -29.34
C LYS A 568 4.70 -25.40 -28.62
N SER A 569 3.58 -25.26 -29.31
CA SER A 569 2.28 -25.04 -28.64
C SER A 569 1.98 -26.19 -27.68
N GLY A 570 1.64 -25.85 -26.44
CA GLY A 570 1.42 -26.80 -25.34
C GLY A 570 2.70 -27.23 -24.63
N GLU A 571 3.85 -26.68 -24.99
CA GLU A 571 5.12 -26.93 -24.29
C GLU A 571 5.36 -25.87 -23.22
N SER A 572 5.88 -26.31 -22.08
CA SER A 572 6.26 -25.44 -20.98
C SER A 572 7.77 -25.47 -20.78
N VAL A 573 8.33 -24.35 -20.33
CA VAL A 573 9.72 -24.25 -19.89
C VAL A 573 9.78 -23.39 -18.63
N LYS A 574 10.57 -23.81 -17.66
CA LYS A 574 10.85 -23.02 -16.46
C LYS A 574 11.95 -22.01 -16.77
N THR A 575 11.77 -20.78 -16.31
CA THR A 575 12.81 -19.77 -16.31
C THR A 575 13.69 -19.90 -15.10
N LYS A 576 14.82 -19.23 -15.11
CA LYS A 576 15.71 -19.06 -13.97
C LYS A 576 15.89 -17.56 -13.76
N ALA A 577 15.37 -17.05 -12.68
CA ALA A 577 15.64 -15.71 -12.16
C ALA A 577 16.63 -15.84 -11.01
N VAL A 578 17.71 -15.07 -11.05
CA VAL A 578 18.75 -15.06 -10.01
C VAL A 578 19.09 -13.61 -9.71
N ILE A 579 19.00 -13.25 -8.45
CA ILE A 579 19.49 -11.98 -7.94
C ILE A 579 20.87 -12.20 -7.36
N THR A 580 21.80 -11.33 -7.68
CA THR A 580 23.17 -11.35 -7.18
C THR A 580 23.45 -10.03 -6.48
N PRO A 581 24.03 -10.01 -5.27
CA PRO A 581 24.46 -11.17 -4.49
C PRO A 581 23.31 -11.95 -3.85
N ASP A 582 23.54 -13.21 -3.49
CA ASP A 582 22.55 -14.10 -2.87
C ASP A 582 21.96 -13.54 -1.57
N SER A 583 22.70 -12.70 -0.84
CA SER A 583 22.23 -11.99 0.34
C SER A 583 21.04 -11.05 0.09
N MET A 584 20.71 -10.76 -1.18
CA MET A 584 19.55 -9.97 -1.60
C MET A 584 18.49 -10.82 -2.32
N SER A 585 18.53 -12.13 -2.19
CA SER A 585 17.57 -13.06 -2.83
C SER A 585 16.15 -12.93 -2.31
N TYR A 586 15.94 -12.20 -1.21
CA TYR A 586 14.63 -11.88 -0.64
C TYR A 586 13.78 -10.96 -1.54
N ILE A 587 14.38 -10.26 -2.53
CA ILE A 587 13.65 -9.35 -3.42
C ILE A 587 12.61 -10.13 -4.22
N ASN A 588 11.34 -9.80 -4.03
CA ASN A 588 10.23 -10.43 -4.71
C ASN A 588 10.17 -10.08 -6.18
N LEU A 589 9.88 -11.08 -7.01
CA LEU A 589 9.83 -10.97 -8.46
C LEU A 589 8.43 -11.24 -9.00
N LEU A 590 8.01 -10.42 -9.96
CA LEU A 590 6.78 -10.58 -10.72
C LEU A 590 7.11 -10.92 -12.16
N TYR A 591 6.33 -11.83 -12.76
CA TYR A 591 6.48 -12.27 -14.15
C TYR A 591 5.30 -11.82 -14.99
N GLU A 592 5.58 -11.24 -16.15
CA GLU A 592 4.58 -10.73 -17.08
C GLU A 592 4.88 -11.16 -18.51
N SER A 593 3.84 -11.37 -19.30
CA SER A 593 3.98 -11.66 -20.73
C SER A 593 3.41 -10.51 -21.57
N SER A 594 4.18 -10.02 -22.52
CA SER A 594 3.74 -9.01 -23.49
C SER A 594 2.61 -9.51 -24.41
N ASN A 595 2.42 -10.82 -24.50
CA ASN A 595 1.36 -11.43 -25.31
C ASN A 595 0.88 -12.77 -24.73
N PRO A 596 -0.04 -12.74 -23.75
CA PRO A 596 -0.56 -13.92 -23.08
C PRO A 596 -1.30 -14.91 -24.01
N GLU A 597 -1.72 -14.46 -25.19
CA GLU A 597 -2.30 -15.31 -26.20
C GLU A 597 -1.27 -16.22 -26.89
N VAL A 598 -0.03 -15.74 -26.98
CA VAL A 598 1.10 -16.50 -27.56
C VAL A 598 1.76 -17.36 -26.51
N ALA A 599 2.13 -16.79 -25.39
CA ALA A 599 2.72 -17.50 -24.27
C ALA A 599 2.31 -16.82 -22.94
N THR A 600 1.96 -17.60 -21.93
CA THR A 600 1.77 -17.12 -20.55
C THR A 600 2.99 -17.46 -19.72
N VAL A 601 3.16 -16.75 -18.64
CA VAL A 601 4.08 -17.08 -17.56
C VAL A 601 3.27 -17.11 -16.26
N ASP A 602 3.57 -18.04 -15.36
CA ASP A 602 2.96 -18.12 -14.03
C ASP A 602 3.86 -17.48 -12.96
N GLU A 603 3.37 -17.43 -11.74
CA GLU A 603 4.07 -16.89 -10.57
C GLU A 603 5.40 -17.61 -10.26
N ASN A 604 5.56 -18.83 -10.70
CA ASN A 604 6.78 -19.63 -10.55
C ASN A 604 7.77 -19.47 -11.71
N GLY A 605 7.47 -18.55 -12.65
CA GLY A 605 8.29 -18.31 -13.82
C GLY A 605 8.21 -19.42 -14.87
N VAL A 606 7.15 -20.24 -14.89
CA VAL A 606 6.96 -21.28 -15.93
C VAL A 606 6.26 -20.67 -17.14
N ILE A 607 6.95 -20.64 -18.25
CA ILE A 607 6.43 -20.16 -19.53
C ILE A 607 5.67 -21.27 -20.24
N ASN A 608 4.42 -21.02 -20.62
CA ASN A 608 3.58 -21.95 -21.36
C ASN A 608 3.28 -21.43 -22.77
N GLY A 609 3.78 -22.08 -23.78
CA GLY A 609 3.55 -21.73 -25.18
C GLY A 609 2.14 -22.10 -25.62
N LYS A 610 1.33 -21.12 -26.08
CA LYS A 610 -0.07 -21.33 -26.49
C LYS A 610 -0.26 -21.29 -28.01
N LYS A 611 -0.08 -20.16 -28.63
CA LYS A 611 -0.32 -19.91 -30.05
C LYS A 611 0.97 -19.55 -30.78
N ASN A 612 0.98 -19.68 -32.11
CA ASN A 612 2.12 -19.27 -32.93
C ASN A 612 2.36 -17.76 -32.79
N GLY A 613 3.59 -17.37 -32.55
CA GLY A 613 3.95 -15.97 -32.37
C GLY A 613 5.20 -15.78 -31.54
N THR A 614 5.44 -14.53 -31.14
CA THR A 614 6.54 -14.14 -30.24
C THR A 614 5.95 -13.39 -29.05
N ALA A 615 6.45 -13.69 -27.86
CA ALA A 615 6.13 -12.98 -26.64
C ALA A 615 7.43 -12.62 -25.91
N VAL A 616 7.50 -11.44 -25.34
CA VAL A 616 8.53 -11.04 -24.39
C VAL A 616 8.02 -11.34 -22.99
N ILE A 617 8.77 -12.12 -22.24
CA ILE A 617 8.49 -12.41 -20.83
C ILE A 617 9.39 -11.50 -20.02
N THR A 618 8.81 -10.71 -19.18
CA THR A 618 9.46 -9.78 -18.27
C THR A 618 9.47 -10.34 -16.88
N CYS A 619 10.61 -10.26 -16.22
CA CYS A 619 10.77 -10.47 -14.78
C CYS A 619 11.17 -9.15 -14.17
N LYS A 620 10.46 -8.68 -13.16
CA LYS A 620 10.74 -7.40 -12.49
C LYS A 620 10.53 -7.53 -10.99
N SER A 621 11.23 -6.70 -10.21
CA SER A 621 10.99 -6.59 -8.78
C SER A 621 9.64 -5.90 -8.50
N THR A 622 9.05 -6.20 -7.34
CA THR A 622 7.80 -5.56 -6.88
C THR A 622 8.07 -4.42 -5.90
N ASP A 623 9.31 -4.25 -5.48
CA ASP A 623 9.77 -3.23 -4.55
C ASP A 623 10.50 -2.07 -5.26
N SER A 624 11.05 -1.13 -4.50
CA SER A 624 11.76 0.04 -5.01
C SER A 624 13.12 -0.26 -5.66
N SER A 625 13.58 -1.50 -5.66
CA SER A 625 14.87 -1.89 -6.27
C SER A 625 14.91 -1.76 -7.80
N GLN A 626 13.74 -1.64 -8.45
CA GLN A 626 13.55 -1.42 -9.88
C GLN A 626 14.29 -2.43 -10.77
N LEU A 627 14.48 -3.65 -10.31
CA LEU A 627 15.11 -4.69 -11.11
C LEU A 627 14.20 -5.11 -12.25
N LEU A 628 14.76 -5.22 -13.45
CA LEU A 628 14.03 -5.65 -14.62
C LEU A 628 14.94 -6.45 -15.55
N SER A 629 14.45 -7.61 -16.01
CA SER A 629 15.14 -8.40 -17.03
C SER A 629 14.11 -9.13 -17.91
N THR A 630 14.46 -9.43 -19.16
CA THR A 630 13.51 -9.99 -20.12
C THR A 630 14.08 -11.17 -20.88
N VAL A 631 13.21 -12.10 -21.27
CA VAL A 631 13.51 -13.13 -22.25
C VAL A 631 12.46 -13.13 -23.36
N THR A 632 12.89 -13.30 -24.60
CA THR A 632 11.98 -13.40 -25.73
C THR A 632 11.77 -14.86 -26.10
N VAL A 633 10.51 -15.29 -26.12
CA VAL A 633 10.15 -16.64 -26.54
C VAL A 633 9.34 -16.64 -27.83
N LYS A 634 9.62 -17.60 -28.69
CA LYS A 634 8.91 -17.84 -29.93
C LYS A 634 8.15 -19.16 -29.84
N VAL A 635 6.84 -19.11 -29.95
CA VAL A 635 6.01 -20.32 -29.98
C VAL A 635 5.76 -20.75 -31.41
N LYS A 636 6.17 -21.94 -31.76
CA LYS A 636 5.90 -22.58 -33.03
C LYS A 636 4.74 -23.57 -32.86
N ALA A 637 3.52 -23.11 -33.13
CA ALA A 637 2.38 -23.98 -33.18
C ALA A 637 2.03 -24.31 -34.63
N MET A 638 1.80 -25.58 -34.92
CA MET A 638 1.09 -25.99 -36.15
C MET A 638 -0.42 -25.80 -35.88
N GLN A 639 -0.80 -24.55 -35.66
CA GLN A 639 -2.17 -24.08 -35.43
C GLN A 639 -2.38 -22.83 -36.29
N VAL A 640 -3.56 -22.68 -36.86
CA VAL A 640 -3.92 -21.49 -37.61
C VAL A 640 -4.22 -20.34 -36.66
N SER A 641 -3.61 -19.19 -36.87
CA SER A 641 -3.94 -17.90 -36.26
C SER A 641 -4.74 -17.03 -37.26
N GLY A 642 -5.44 -15.99 -36.70
CA GLY A 642 -6.21 -15.05 -37.51
C GLY A 642 -7.36 -15.70 -38.29
N PHE A 643 -7.89 -16.86 -37.86
CA PHE A 643 -9.02 -17.50 -38.51
C PHE A 643 -10.30 -16.68 -38.36
N HIS A 644 -10.80 -16.21 -39.50
CA HIS A 644 -11.95 -15.34 -39.60
C HIS A 644 -12.90 -15.81 -40.68
N ALA A 645 -14.19 -15.54 -40.50
CA ALA A 645 -15.25 -15.85 -41.45
C ALA A 645 -16.11 -14.62 -41.66
N GLU A 646 -16.33 -14.23 -42.92
CA GLU A 646 -17.08 -13.04 -43.29
C GLU A 646 -18.15 -13.39 -44.35
N PRO A 647 -19.42 -13.00 -44.18
CA PRO A 647 -20.43 -13.11 -45.21
C PRO A 647 -20.15 -12.09 -46.32
N LYS A 648 -19.97 -12.55 -47.55
CA LYS A 648 -19.73 -11.69 -48.71
C LYS A 648 -20.86 -11.65 -49.71
N ALA A 649 -21.81 -12.52 -49.63
CA ALA A 649 -23.03 -12.52 -50.43
C ALA A 649 -24.06 -13.46 -49.80
N TYR A 650 -25.29 -13.40 -50.30
CA TYR A 650 -26.42 -14.20 -49.80
C TYR A 650 -26.14 -15.72 -49.76
N ASN A 651 -25.24 -16.18 -50.59
CA ASN A 651 -24.87 -17.60 -50.76
C ASN A 651 -23.37 -17.82 -50.62
N ARG A 652 -22.60 -16.88 -50.01
CA ARG A 652 -21.14 -16.94 -49.96
C ARG A 652 -20.59 -16.42 -48.65
N ILE A 653 -19.79 -17.25 -48.02
CA ILE A 653 -18.98 -16.89 -46.86
C ILE A 653 -17.50 -17.03 -47.26
N VAL A 654 -16.68 -16.05 -46.93
CA VAL A 654 -15.23 -16.07 -47.15
C VAL A 654 -14.54 -16.32 -45.83
N LEU A 655 -13.73 -17.38 -45.81
CA LEU A 655 -12.85 -17.71 -44.68
C LEU A 655 -11.47 -17.17 -44.99
N SER A 656 -10.77 -16.64 -44.01
CA SER A 656 -9.40 -16.17 -44.09
C SER A 656 -8.60 -16.57 -42.87
N TRP A 657 -7.31 -16.76 -43.02
CA TRP A 657 -6.40 -17.13 -41.92
C TRP A 657 -4.97 -16.77 -42.25
N GLU A 658 -4.12 -16.77 -41.23
CA GLU A 658 -2.70 -16.62 -41.41
C GLU A 658 -2.01 -17.91 -41.82
N ARG A 659 -0.97 -17.79 -42.62
CA ARG A 659 -0.19 -18.93 -43.05
C ARG A 659 0.56 -19.59 -41.89
N VAL A 660 0.39 -20.88 -41.72
CA VAL A 660 1.15 -21.68 -40.77
C VAL A 660 2.43 -22.20 -41.45
N GLU A 661 3.57 -21.83 -40.85
CA GLU A 661 4.87 -22.33 -41.26
C GLU A 661 4.87 -23.87 -41.13
N ASP A 662 5.51 -24.56 -42.06
CA ASP A 662 5.58 -26.03 -42.11
C ASP A 662 4.28 -26.79 -42.44
N ALA A 663 3.11 -26.12 -42.52
CA ALA A 663 1.92 -26.80 -43.01
C ALA A 663 2.05 -27.18 -44.49
N LYS A 664 1.56 -28.34 -44.87
CA LYS A 664 1.43 -28.77 -46.28
C LYS A 664 0.04 -28.51 -46.80
N GLY A 665 -0.89 -28.13 -45.93
CA GLY A 665 -2.25 -27.74 -46.29
C GLY A 665 -3.12 -27.62 -45.09
N TYR A 666 -4.39 -27.31 -45.32
CA TYR A 666 -5.41 -27.10 -44.29
C TYR A 666 -6.68 -27.90 -44.62
N THR A 667 -7.28 -28.46 -43.57
CA THR A 667 -8.60 -29.08 -43.67
C THR A 667 -9.63 -28.14 -42.98
N ILE A 668 -10.63 -27.74 -43.75
CA ILE A 668 -11.69 -26.84 -43.30
C ILE A 668 -12.90 -27.69 -42.97
N TYR A 669 -13.49 -27.40 -41.84
CA TYR A 669 -14.71 -28.04 -41.37
C TYR A 669 -15.81 -27.02 -41.20
N ARG A 670 -17.07 -27.43 -41.47
CA ARG A 670 -18.26 -26.61 -41.31
C ARG A 670 -19.36 -27.40 -40.60
N ALA A 671 -20.14 -26.72 -39.81
CA ALA A 671 -21.44 -27.16 -39.29
C ALA A 671 -22.47 -26.06 -39.43
N GLU A 672 -23.74 -26.39 -39.62
CA GLU A 672 -24.81 -25.48 -39.23
C GLU A 672 -24.85 -25.42 -37.67
N LYS A 673 -25.12 -24.27 -37.07
CA LYS A 673 -25.14 -24.11 -35.61
C LYS A 673 -26.01 -25.18 -34.96
N GLY A 674 -25.46 -25.88 -33.97
CA GLY A 674 -26.14 -26.98 -33.27
C GLY A 674 -26.03 -28.36 -33.98
N LYS A 675 -25.39 -28.45 -35.15
CA LYS A 675 -25.20 -29.73 -35.87
C LYS A 675 -23.76 -30.19 -35.80
N LYS A 676 -23.53 -31.48 -36.09
CA LYS A 676 -22.16 -32.06 -36.14
C LYS A 676 -21.35 -31.44 -37.28
N SER A 677 -20.12 -31.09 -36.99
CA SER A 677 -19.16 -30.56 -37.96
C SER A 677 -18.76 -31.64 -38.98
N LYS A 678 -18.73 -31.25 -40.25
CA LYS A 678 -18.30 -32.08 -41.37
C LYS A 678 -17.14 -31.40 -42.10
N LYS A 679 -16.27 -32.23 -42.68
CA LYS A 679 -15.22 -31.72 -43.56
C LYS A 679 -15.86 -31.01 -44.78
N LEU A 680 -15.43 -29.77 -45.01
CA LEU A 680 -15.88 -28.96 -46.12
C LEU A 680 -14.88 -29.05 -47.28
N ALA A 681 -13.59 -28.80 -47.01
CA ALA A 681 -12.55 -28.81 -48.02
C ALA A 681 -11.18 -29.10 -47.43
N ASP A 682 -10.26 -29.59 -48.29
CA ASP A 682 -8.83 -29.50 -48.06
C ASP A 682 -8.26 -28.46 -49.04
N VAL A 683 -7.37 -27.63 -48.55
CA VAL A 683 -6.68 -26.60 -49.34
C VAL A 683 -5.17 -26.71 -49.14
N ASN A 684 -4.40 -26.25 -50.13
CA ASN A 684 -2.94 -26.36 -50.11
C ASN A 684 -2.28 -25.35 -49.13
N ALA A 685 -0.98 -25.48 -48.91
CA ALA A 685 -0.21 -24.67 -47.97
C ALA A 685 -0.15 -23.16 -48.34
N LYS A 686 -0.38 -22.82 -49.62
CA LYS A 686 -0.35 -21.41 -50.07
C LYS A 686 -1.69 -20.71 -49.85
N ALA A 687 -2.77 -21.48 -49.56
CA ALA A 687 -4.09 -20.91 -49.33
C ALA A 687 -4.14 -20.17 -48.00
N VAL A 688 -4.59 -18.94 -48.02
CA VAL A 688 -4.91 -18.09 -46.85
C VAL A 688 -6.35 -17.64 -46.85
N LYS A 689 -7.10 -18.06 -47.86
CA LYS A 689 -8.54 -17.78 -48.03
C LYS A 689 -9.25 -18.98 -48.67
N TYR A 690 -10.53 -19.13 -48.33
CA TYR A 690 -11.43 -20.11 -48.92
C TYR A 690 -12.83 -19.50 -49.05
N GLN A 691 -13.49 -19.74 -50.19
CA GLN A 691 -14.86 -19.26 -50.42
C GLN A 691 -15.85 -20.43 -50.32
N ASP A 692 -16.70 -20.43 -49.34
CA ASP A 692 -17.82 -21.33 -49.24
C ASP A 692 -19.03 -20.76 -49.95
N THR A 693 -19.34 -21.27 -51.13
CA THR A 693 -20.47 -20.86 -51.98
C THR A 693 -21.71 -21.76 -51.79
N SER A 694 -21.64 -22.72 -50.88
CA SER A 694 -22.70 -23.70 -50.64
C SER A 694 -23.54 -23.37 -49.39
N VAL A 695 -23.50 -22.14 -48.95
CA VAL A 695 -24.25 -21.69 -47.77
C VAL A 695 -25.68 -21.24 -48.10
N LYS A 696 -26.63 -21.49 -47.20
CA LYS A 696 -28.01 -21.05 -47.31
C LYS A 696 -28.18 -19.71 -46.63
N THR A 697 -28.86 -18.77 -47.28
CA THR A 697 -29.13 -17.43 -46.71
C THR A 697 -29.85 -17.53 -45.38
N GLY A 698 -29.38 -16.77 -44.38
CA GLY A 698 -29.97 -16.73 -43.06
C GLY A 698 -29.53 -17.85 -42.11
N THR A 699 -28.74 -18.79 -42.60
CA THR A 699 -28.25 -19.90 -41.78
C THR A 699 -26.95 -19.52 -41.08
N THR A 700 -26.87 -19.81 -39.80
CA THR A 700 -25.62 -19.62 -39.01
C THR A 700 -24.72 -20.85 -39.14
N TYR A 701 -23.52 -20.64 -39.57
CA TYR A 701 -22.49 -21.69 -39.73
C TYR A 701 -21.38 -21.52 -38.73
N VAL A 702 -20.83 -22.63 -38.28
CA VAL A 702 -19.65 -22.69 -37.42
C VAL A 702 -18.54 -23.32 -38.24
N TYR A 703 -17.41 -22.63 -38.35
CA TYR A 703 -16.25 -23.13 -39.08
C TYR A 703 -15.09 -23.37 -38.12
N THR A 704 -14.27 -24.35 -38.50
CA THR A 704 -12.94 -24.59 -37.90
C THR A 704 -11.97 -25.00 -38.99
N ILE A 705 -10.69 -24.74 -38.76
CA ILE A 705 -9.64 -25.10 -39.72
C ILE A 705 -8.51 -25.81 -38.94
N THR A 706 -7.90 -26.80 -39.57
CA THR A 706 -6.80 -27.57 -38.99
C THR A 706 -5.67 -27.67 -40.00
N PRO A 707 -4.47 -27.18 -39.72
CA PRO A 707 -3.32 -27.37 -40.55
C PRO A 707 -2.84 -28.81 -40.52
N PHE A 708 -2.24 -29.31 -41.58
CA PHE A 708 -1.66 -30.64 -41.60
C PHE A 708 -0.28 -30.68 -42.32
N LYS A 709 0.55 -31.63 -41.90
CA LYS A 709 1.78 -32.07 -42.56
C LYS A 709 1.55 -33.42 -43.19
N ILE A 710 2.43 -33.76 -44.14
CA ILE A 710 2.49 -35.14 -44.65
C ILE A 710 3.71 -35.83 -44.03
N LYS A 711 3.49 -36.94 -43.33
CA LYS A 711 4.52 -37.82 -42.78
C LYS A 711 4.23 -39.23 -43.23
N ASN A 712 5.16 -39.89 -43.92
CA ASN A 712 4.99 -41.22 -44.45
C ASN A 712 3.71 -41.39 -45.28
N GLY A 713 3.41 -40.43 -46.18
CA GLY A 713 2.23 -40.42 -47.04
C GLY A 713 0.88 -40.13 -46.34
N LYS A 714 0.88 -39.99 -45.02
CA LYS A 714 -0.34 -39.75 -44.20
C LYS A 714 -0.38 -38.31 -43.67
N LYS A 715 -1.58 -37.73 -43.57
CA LYS A 715 -1.80 -36.44 -42.92
C LYS A 715 -1.60 -36.53 -41.43
N VAL A 716 -0.71 -35.69 -40.89
CA VAL A 716 -0.55 -35.45 -39.48
C VAL A 716 -1.12 -34.04 -39.18
N TYR A 717 -2.18 -34.00 -38.45
CA TYR A 717 -2.89 -32.75 -38.19
C TYR A 717 -2.25 -32.00 -37.04
N GLY A 718 -2.21 -30.67 -37.16
CA GLY A 718 -1.93 -29.76 -36.06
C GLY A 718 -3.14 -29.52 -35.19
N LYS A 719 -3.05 -28.54 -34.31
CA LYS A 719 -4.15 -28.16 -33.44
C LYS A 719 -5.26 -27.50 -34.26
N LYS A 720 -6.48 -27.89 -33.99
CA LYS A 720 -7.68 -27.31 -34.57
C LYS A 720 -7.82 -25.87 -34.12
N SER A 721 -8.25 -24.96 -35.01
CA SER A 721 -8.51 -23.56 -34.63
C SER A 721 -9.69 -23.47 -33.67
N ASP A 722 -9.83 -22.31 -33.02
CA ASP A 722 -11.07 -21.93 -32.36
C ASP A 722 -12.22 -21.92 -33.37
N GLN A 723 -13.44 -22.02 -32.89
CA GLN A 723 -14.64 -21.98 -33.71
C GLN A 723 -14.97 -20.54 -34.10
N VAL A 724 -15.29 -20.34 -35.38
CA VAL A 724 -15.77 -19.04 -35.87
C VAL A 724 -17.21 -19.24 -36.33
N GLU A 725 -18.09 -18.49 -35.68
CA GLU A 725 -19.53 -18.49 -36.00
C GLU A 725 -19.84 -17.33 -36.94
N VAL A 726 -20.58 -17.59 -38.01
CA VAL A 726 -20.98 -16.58 -38.98
C VAL A 726 -22.35 -16.88 -39.55
N LYS A 727 -23.20 -15.88 -39.57
CA LYS A 727 -24.51 -16.01 -40.21
C LYS A 727 -24.41 -15.52 -41.66
N SER A 728 -24.84 -16.37 -42.60
CA SER A 728 -24.96 -15.96 -44.00
C SER A 728 -26.08 -14.93 -44.15
N THR A 729 -25.75 -13.79 -44.72
CA THR A 729 -26.61 -12.63 -44.87
C THR A 729 -26.45 -11.99 -46.25
N LEU A 730 -27.25 -11.01 -46.54
CA LEU A 730 -27.13 -10.19 -47.72
C LEU A 730 -26.04 -9.12 -47.56
N ASP A 731 -25.48 -8.66 -48.69
CA ASP A 731 -24.64 -7.47 -48.64
C ASP A 731 -25.43 -6.25 -48.17
N THR A 732 -24.75 -5.35 -47.50
CA THR A 732 -25.37 -4.07 -47.08
C THR A 732 -25.61 -3.19 -48.29
N PRO A 733 -26.80 -2.63 -48.48
CA PRO A 733 -27.07 -1.74 -49.61
C PRO A 733 -26.19 -0.46 -49.51
N GLU A 734 -25.44 -0.17 -50.51
CA GLU A 734 -24.77 1.12 -50.70
C GLU A 734 -25.72 2.07 -51.38
N PHE A 735 -25.98 3.22 -50.82
CA PHE A 735 -26.92 4.18 -51.37
C PHE A 735 -26.50 5.61 -51.19
N THR A 736 -27.08 6.48 -52.02
CA THR A 736 -26.91 7.94 -51.94
C THR A 736 -28.27 8.61 -51.92
N VAL A 737 -28.34 9.76 -51.26
CA VAL A 737 -29.54 10.59 -51.24
C VAL A 737 -29.23 11.94 -51.85
N LYS A 738 -30.17 12.46 -52.66
CA LYS A 738 -30.06 13.78 -53.29
C LYS A 738 -31.38 14.52 -53.18
N ALA A 739 -31.37 15.73 -52.68
CA ALA A 739 -32.51 16.67 -52.80
C ALA A 739 -32.64 17.10 -54.27
N LEU A 740 -33.82 16.89 -54.87
CA LEU A 740 -34.04 17.24 -56.31
C LEU A 740 -34.89 18.51 -56.46
N SER A 741 -35.94 18.68 -55.68
CA SER A 741 -36.77 19.83 -55.71
C SER A 741 -37.42 20.04 -54.37
N ASP A 742 -38.28 21.07 -54.25
CA ASP A 742 -39.03 21.33 -53.04
C ASP A 742 -39.87 20.10 -52.59
N GLY A 743 -39.65 19.73 -51.33
CA GLY A 743 -40.29 18.56 -50.69
C GLY A 743 -40.01 17.22 -51.36
N TYR A 744 -38.86 17.10 -52.06
CA TYR A 744 -38.56 15.91 -52.81
C TYR A 744 -37.09 15.46 -52.68
N ASN A 745 -36.87 14.31 -52.07
CA ASN A 745 -35.57 13.64 -52.02
C ASN A 745 -35.59 12.35 -52.86
N GLN A 746 -34.51 12.10 -53.59
CA GLN A 746 -34.30 10.86 -54.32
C GLN A 746 -33.19 10.04 -53.63
N ILE A 747 -33.53 8.81 -53.36
CA ILE A 747 -32.66 7.79 -52.81
C ILE A 747 -32.27 6.86 -54.01
N LYS A 748 -30.97 6.61 -54.23
CA LYS A 748 -30.48 5.67 -55.23
C LYS A 748 -29.52 4.69 -54.57
N TRP A 749 -29.61 3.43 -54.87
CA TRP A 749 -28.78 2.37 -54.31
C TRP A 749 -28.23 1.45 -55.39
N LYS A 750 -27.14 0.78 -55.04
CA LYS A 750 -26.61 -0.30 -55.86
C LYS A 750 -27.43 -1.58 -55.67
N LYS A 751 -27.61 -2.34 -56.72
CA LYS A 751 -28.31 -3.60 -56.65
C LYS A 751 -27.55 -4.62 -55.80
N VAL A 752 -28.18 -5.21 -54.80
CA VAL A 752 -27.65 -6.27 -53.99
C VAL A 752 -28.09 -7.62 -54.56
N ALA A 753 -27.14 -8.55 -54.71
CA ALA A 753 -27.44 -9.85 -55.29
C ALA A 753 -28.34 -10.71 -54.37
N GLY A 754 -29.30 -11.41 -54.91
CA GLY A 754 -30.11 -12.39 -54.20
C GLY A 754 -31.18 -11.80 -53.27
N VAL A 755 -31.50 -10.53 -53.39
CA VAL A 755 -32.56 -9.89 -52.60
C VAL A 755 -33.94 -10.20 -53.14
N THR A 756 -34.95 -10.23 -52.29
CA THR A 756 -36.35 -10.21 -52.66
C THR A 756 -36.84 -8.78 -52.81
N ALA A 757 -36.48 -7.92 -51.85
CA ALA A 757 -36.84 -6.50 -51.89
C ALA A 757 -35.99 -5.65 -50.91
N TYR A 758 -36.22 -4.36 -50.93
CA TYR A 758 -35.52 -3.36 -50.08
C TYR A 758 -36.55 -2.62 -49.23
N ASN A 759 -36.35 -2.60 -47.96
CA ASN A 759 -37.12 -1.74 -47.05
C ASN A 759 -36.43 -0.37 -46.96
N ILE A 760 -37.20 0.70 -47.11
CA ILE A 760 -36.72 2.07 -47.09
C ILE A 760 -37.39 2.73 -45.88
N PHE A 761 -36.56 3.39 -45.08
CA PHE A 761 -37.02 4.10 -43.88
C PHE A 761 -36.51 5.55 -43.91
N ARG A 762 -37.22 6.40 -43.23
CA ARG A 762 -36.89 7.81 -43.05
C ARG A 762 -37.02 8.22 -41.59
N LYS A 763 -36.22 9.17 -41.13
CA LYS A 763 -36.45 9.91 -39.89
C LYS A 763 -35.94 11.35 -40.01
N LYS A 764 -36.50 12.28 -39.21
CA LYS A 764 -35.85 13.57 -38.93
C LYS A 764 -34.65 13.35 -38.01
N PRO A 765 -33.56 14.14 -38.09
CA PRO A 765 -32.40 13.95 -37.25
C PRO A 765 -32.72 13.98 -35.75
N GLU A 766 -33.64 14.82 -35.34
CA GLU A 766 -34.11 14.98 -33.95
C GLU A 766 -35.17 13.94 -33.56
N GLY A 767 -35.60 13.09 -34.50
CA GLY A 767 -36.62 12.07 -34.28
C GLY A 767 -36.04 10.77 -33.70
N GLU A 768 -36.69 10.21 -32.70
CA GLU A 768 -36.25 8.94 -32.09
C GLU A 768 -36.57 7.72 -32.93
N LYS A 769 -37.60 7.75 -33.78
CA LYS A 769 -38.12 6.59 -34.50
C LYS A 769 -37.95 6.67 -36.01
N TRP A 770 -37.60 5.53 -36.62
CA TRP A 770 -37.62 5.35 -38.08
C TRP A 770 -39.04 5.10 -38.59
N GLU A 771 -39.44 5.86 -39.57
CA GLU A 771 -40.70 5.68 -40.30
C GLU A 771 -40.45 4.76 -41.48
N PHE A 772 -41.15 3.64 -41.56
CA PHE A 772 -41.15 2.78 -42.76
C PHE A 772 -41.87 3.48 -43.89
N LEU A 773 -41.22 3.67 -45.04
CA LEU A 773 -41.77 4.32 -46.20
C LEU A 773 -42.34 3.32 -47.18
N LYS A 774 -41.53 2.37 -47.60
CA LYS A 774 -41.88 1.41 -48.62
C LYS A 774 -40.94 0.21 -48.69
N ALA A 775 -41.49 -0.92 -49.16
CA ALA A 775 -40.66 -2.03 -49.64
C ALA A 775 -40.64 -1.95 -51.20
N GLU A 776 -39.40 -1.77 -51.72
CA GLU A 776 -39.19 -1.75 -53.18
C GLU A 776 -38.69 -3.12 -53.65
N SER A 777 -39.13 -3.54 -54.85
CA SER A 777 -38.75 -4.82 -55.45
C SER A 777 -37.25 -4.93 -55.72
N SER A 778 -36.75 -6.14 -55.95
CA SER A 778 -35.36 -6.40 -56.27
C SER A 778 -34.87 -5.78 -57.59
N SER A 779 -35.76 -5.37 -58.48
CA SER A 779 -35.48 -4.69 -59.71
C SER A 779 -35.21 -3.20 -59.53
N GLU A 780 -35.81 -2.60 -58.53
CA GLU A 780 -35.73 -1.19 -58.26
C GLU A 780 -34.39 -0.81 -57.63
N THR A 781 -33.82 0.34 -58.02
CA THR A 781 -32.60 0.90 -57.49
C THR A 781 -32.74 2.39 -57.13
N LYS A 782 -33.96 2.90 -57.10
CA LYS A 782 -34.26 4.27 -56.71
C LYS A 782 -35.62 4.31 -56.03
N TYR A 783 -35.77 5.25 -55.13
CA TYR A 783 -36.98 5.64 -54.51
C TYR A 783 -37.09 7.14 -54.43
N ASN A 784 -38.24 7.67 -54.65
CA ASN A 784 -38.49 9.09 -54.64
C ASN A 784 -39.42 9.44 -53.47
N ASP A 785 -38.87 10.02 -52.42
CA ASP A 785 -39.60 10.47 -51.28
C ASP A 785 -40.12 11.88 -51.53
N LYS A 786 -41.48 12.00 -51.65
CA LYS A 786 -42.19 13.20 -52.02
C LYS A 786 -43.00 13.74 -50.83
N ASN A 787 -43.55 14.97 -50.98
CA ASN A 787 -44.34 15.64 -49.97
C ASN A 787 -43.60 15.89 -48.63
N LEU A 788 -42.30 16.09 -48.70
CA LEU A 788 -41.47 16.44 -47.58
C LEU A 788 -41.66 17.94 -47.26
N ALA A 789 -41.45 18.28 -45.99
CA ALA A 789 -41.41 19.68 -45.60
C ALA A 789 -40.20 20.37 -46.22
N SER A 790 -40.41 21.52 -46.86
CA SER A 790 -39.39 22.34 -47.50
C SER A 790 -38.30 22.73 -46.50
N GLY A 791 -37.01 22.61 -46.92
CA GLY A 791 -35.83 22.98 -46.08
C GLY A 791 -35.69 22.16 -44.79
N THR A 792 -36.36 21.04 -44.67
CA THR A 792 -36.28 20.15 -43.51
C THR A 792 -35.25 19.04 -43.76
N SER A 793 -34.43 18.72 -42.75
CA SER A 793 -33.47 17.64 -42.82
C SER A 793 -34.11 16.29 -42.57
N TYR A 794 -33.72 15.29 -43.37
CA TYR A 794 -34.12 13.89 -43.23
C TYR A 794 -32.93 12.96 -43.35
N GLN A 795 -32.95 11.89 -42.59
CA GLN A 795 -32.03 10.76 -42.75
C GLN A 795 -32.79 9.57 -43.32
N TYR A 796 -32.04 8.75 -44.08
CA TYR A 796 -32.63 7.57 -44.74
C TYR A 796 -31.81 6.34 -44.40
N LEU A 797 -32.51 5.20 -44.39
CA LEU A 797 -31.95 3.89 -44.17
C LEU A 797 -32.54 2.94 -45.21
N ILE A 798 -31.68 2.10 -45.82
CA ILE A 798 -32.12 1.04 -46.72
C ILE A 798 -31.63 -0.27 -46.16
N GLN A 799 -32.56 -1.23 -46.02
CA GLN A 799 -32.25 -2.59 -45.61
C GLN A 799 -32.76 -3.58 -46.66
N ALA A 800 -31.87 -4.34 -47.26
CA ALA A 800 -32.25 -5.41 -48.14
C ALA A 800 -32.78 -6.63 -47.36
N TYR A 801 -33.74 -7.35 -47.93
CA TYR A 801 -34.13 -8.64 -47.37
C TYR A 801 -34.32 -9.70 -48.47
N ARG A 802 -34.14 -10.96 -48.07
CA ARG A 802 -34.43 -12.15 -48.87
C ARG A 802 -35.43 -12.99 -48.13
N GLU A 803 -36.50 -13.39 -48.82
CA GLU A 803 -37.37 -14.43 -48.30
C GLU A 803 -36.77 -15.79 -48.55
N ALA A 804 -36.49 -16.51 -47.47
CA ALA A 804 -35.88 -17.85 -47.51
C ALA A 804 -36.57 -18.74 -46.46
N SER A 805 -37.10 -19.89 -46.90
CA SER A 805 -37.72 -20.88 -46.02
C SER A 805 -38.82 -20.32 -45.13
N GLY A 806 -39.70 -19.42 -45.72
CA GLY A 806 -40.83 -18.84 -45.00
C GLY A 806 -40.50 -17.71 -44.03
N SER A 807 -39.25 -17.26 -43.99
CA SER A 807 -38.83 -16.12 -43.16
C SER A 807 -38.03 -15.09 -43.94
N LYS A 808 -38.03 -13.82 -43.49
CA LYS A 808 -37.21 -12.76 -44.04
C LYS A 808 -35.84 -12.73 -43.38
N VAL A 809 -34.80 -12.79 -44.20
CA VAL A 809 -33.38 -12.60 -43.77
C VAL A 809 -32.95 -11.21 -44.24
N TYR A 810 -32.63 -10.35 -43.28
CA TYR A 810 -32.27 -8.96 -43.54
C TYR A 810 -30.76 -8.78 -43.66
N SER A 811 -30.35 -7.83 -44.50
CA SER A 811 -28.96 -7.33 -44.52
C SER A 811 -28.68 -6.43 -43.32
N ARG A 812 -27.43 -6.10 -43.12
CA ARG A 812 -27.09 -4.90 -42.38
C ARG A 812 -27.60 -3.67 -43.15
N TYR A 813 -27.61 -2.53 -42.54
CA TYR A 813 -28.02 -1.27 -43.15
C TYR A 813 -26.98 -0.19 -42.92
N ASN A 814 -26.99 0.82 -43.79
CA ASN A 814 -26.31 2.08 -43.64
C ASN A 814 -27.34 3.19 -43.44
N VAL A 815 -26.96 4.24 -42.74
CA VAL A 815 -27.78 5.45 -42.55
C VAL A 815 -27.16 6.57 -43.36
N SER A 816 -27.92 7.34 -44.08
CA SER A 816 -27.44 8.53 -44.77
C SER A 816 -27.03 9.62 -43.76
N SER A 817 -26.13 10.51 -44.14
CA SER A 817 -26.08 11.84 -43.54
C SER A 817 -27.42 12.53 -43.66
N ALA A 818 -27.68 13.51 -42.81
CA ALA A 818 -28.88 14.31 -42.88
C ALA A 818 -28.92 15.11 -44.21
N ILE A 819 -29.97 14.92 -44.98
CA ILE A 819 -30.20 15.64 -46.24
C ILE A 819 -31.35 16.64 -46.05
N LYS A 820 -31.05 17.90 -46.21
CA LYS A 820 -32.02 18.99 -46.19
C LYS A 820 -32.75 19.06 -47.54
N THR A 821 -34.07 19.02 -47.55
CA THR A 821 -34.86 19.14 -48.78
C THR A 821 -34.59 20.46 -49.48
N ALA A 822 -34.67 20.51 -50.78
CA ALA A 822 -34.60 21.76 -51.53
C ALA A 822 -35.66 22.76 -51.08
N PRO A 823 -35.39 24.04 -51.09
CA PRO A 823 -36.37 25.04 -50.73
C PRO A 823 -37.44 25.17 -51.84
N ALA A 824 -38.58 25.70 -51.48
CA ALA A 824 -39.65 25.95 -52.41
C ALA A 824 -39.23 26.91 -53.54
N VAL A 825 -39.96 26.84 -54.66
CA VAL A 825 -39.71 27.67 -55.86
C VAL A 825 -39.81 29.13 -55.50
N THR A 826 -38.74 29.90 -55.75
CA THR A 826 -38.76 31.34 -55.52
C THR A 826 -39.50 32.05 -56.63
N LYS A 827 -40.43 32.86 -56.28
CA LYS A 827 -41.21 33.67 -57.24
C LYS A 827 -40.66 35.09 -57.29
N ILE A 828 -40.28 35.57 -58.49
CA ILE A 828 -39.94 36.96 -58.73
C ILE A 828 -41.23 37.78 -58.74
N ASN A 829 -41.26 38.82 -57.94
CA ASN A 829 -42.46 39.71 -57.81
C ASN A 829 -42.37 40.90 -58.72
N SER A 830 -41.20 41.40 -58.95
CA SER A 830 -40.97 42.50 -59.88
C SER A 830 -39.55 42.53 -60.37
N ILE A 831 -39.39 43.00 -61.60
CA ILE A 831 -38.13 43.37 -62.20
C ILE A 831 -38.32 44.79 -62.70
N LYS A 832 -37.43 45.75 -62.41
CA LYS A 832 -37.49 47.14 -62.77
C LYS A 832 -36.14 47.59 -63.33
N ASN A 833 -36.12 48.41 -64.32
CA ASN A 833 -34.96 49.14 -64.74
C ASN A 833 -34.79 50.38 -63.85
N GLU A 834 -33.66 50.46 -63.17
CA GLU A 834 -33.26 51.57 -62.30
C GLU A 834 -31.99 52.24 -62.85
N SER A 835 -31.59 53.35 -62.34
CA SER A 835 -30.46 54.10 -62.83
C SER A 835 -29.10 53.35 -62.69
N ASP A 836 -29.03 52.48 -61.77
CA ASP A 836 -27.82 51.68 -61.34
C ASP A 836 -27.90 50.26 -61.81
N GLY A 837 -28.93 49.82 -62.53
CA GLY A 837 -29.06 48.46 -63.02
C GLY A 837 -30.43 47.91 -63.07
N ILE A 838 -30.58 46.64 -63.13
CA ILE A 838 -31.87 45.95 -63.09
C ILE A 838 -32.19 45.44 -61.70
N TYR A 839 -33.16 46.08 -61.06
CA TYR A 839 -33.60 45.69 -59.75
C TYR A 839 -34.56 44.54 -59.83
N ILE A 840 -34.30 43.46 -59.05
CA ILE A 840 -35.09 42.24 -58.98
C ILE A 840 -35.61 42.08 -57.58
N ARG A 841 -36.91 41.84 -57.41
CA ARG A 841 -37.53 41.54 -56.14
C ARG A 841 -38.24 40.23 -56.17
N TRP A 842 -38.08 39.42 -55.08
CA TRP A 842 -38.71 38.10 -54.95
C TRP A 842 -39.32 37.85 -53.59
N ASN A 843 -40.10 36.79 -53.50
CA ASN A 843 -40.61 36.31 -52.22
C ASN A 843 -39.60 35.59 -51.43
N VAL A 844 -39.37 35.97 -50.19
CA VAL A 844 -38.52 35.29 -49.22
C VAL A 844 -39.05 33.87 -49.04
N GLN A 845 -38.14 32.89 -49.10
CA GLN A 845 -38.44 31.49 -48.82
C GLN A 845 -38.13 31.16 -47.34
N LYS A 846 -39.06 30.52 -46.63
CA LYS A 846 -38.96 30.28 -45.18
C LYS A 846 -37.90 29.26 -44.79
N SER A 847 -37.36 28.48 -45.69
CA SER A 847 -36.50 27.32 -45.36
C SER A 847 -35.32 27.22 -46.30
N CYS A 848 -34.69 28.32 -46.58
CA CYS A 848 -33.48 28.40 -47.38
C CYS A 848 -32.32 29.02 -46.57
N ASP A 849 -31.10 28.90 -47.08
CA ASP A 849 -29.89 29.52 -46.48
C ASP A 849 -29.41 30.70 -47.35
N GLY A 850 -30.11 30.96 -48.51
CA GLY A 850 -29.81 32.07 -49.37
C GLY A 850 -30.37 31.89 -50.80
N TYR A 851 -29.92 32.74 -51.69
CA TYR A 851 -30.44 32.78 -53.09
C TYR A 851 -29.28 32.80 -54.09
N GLN A 852 -29.50 32.17 -55.25
CA GLN A 852 -28.73 32.29 -56.46
C GLN A 852 -29.52 33.08 -57.49
N ILE A 853 -28.91 34.14 -58.01
CA ILE A 853 -29.52 34.93 -59.07
C ILE A 853 -28.91 34.45 -60.40
N LEU A 854 -29.74 34.06 -61.28
CA LEU A 854 -29.37 33.61 -62.62
C LEU A 854 -29.89 34.54 -63.65
N ARG A 855 -29.08 34.80 -64.66
CA ARG A 855 -29.40 35.64 -65.81
C ARG A 855 -29.15 34.92 -67.13
N LYS A 856 -29.90 35.20 -68.14
CA LYS A 856 -29.61 34.79 -69.53
C LYS A 856 -30.21 35.83 -70.51
N THR A 857 -29.68 35.88 -71.71
CA THR A 857 -30.34 36.51 -72.86
C THR A 857 -31.31 35.50 -73.52
N LYS A 858 -32.00 35.87 -74.60
CA LYS A 858 -32.93 34.99 -75.28
C LYS A 858 -32.32 33.69 -75.78
N ASN A 859 -31.05 33.76 -76.19
CA ASN A 859 -30.34 32.63 -76.85
C ASN A 859 -29.35 31.94 -75.97
N ASP A 860 -29.08 32.43 -74.73
CA ASP A 860 -28.08 31.90 -73.84
C ASP A 860 -28.63 30.86 -72.83
N SER A 861 -27.72 30.10 -72.29
CA SER A 861 -28.01 29.27 -71.10
C SER A 861 -28.00 30.12 -69.85
N TRP A 862 -28.69 29.69 -68.79
CA TRP A 862 -28.67 30.33 -67.52
C TRP A 862 -27.30 30.37 -66.93
N LYS A 863 -26.80 31.58 -66.57
CA LYS A 863 -25.58 31.82 -65.82
C LYS A 863 -25.92 32.38 -64.45
N GLN A 864 -25.21 31.83 -63.38
CA GLN A 864 -25.31 32.42 -62.03
C GLN A 864 -24.49 33.71 -62.06
N ILE A 865 -25.12 34.84 -61.74
CA ILE A 865 -24.50 36.15 -61.67
C ILE A 865 -24.29 36.64 -60.26
N ALA A 866 -25.08 36.14 -59.31
CA ALA A 866 -24.88 36.43 -57.88
C ALA A 866 -25.26 35.22 -57.02
N LYS A 867 -24.62 35.13 -55.81
CA LYS A 867 -24.97 34.23 -54.74
C LYS A 867 -25.11 35.06 -53.48
N ILE A 868 -26.27 34.97 -52.83
CA ILE A 868 -26.61 35.71 -51.64
C ILE A 868 -26.78 34.70 -50.50
N ASP A 869 -25.89 34.72 -49.55
CA ASP A 869 -25.91 33.83 -48.36
C ASP A 869 -26.74 34.42 -47.21
N ASP A 870 -27.84 35.08 -47.56
CA ASP A 870 -28.82 35.65 -46.60
C ASP A 870 -30.24 35.21 -47.00
N ALA A 871 -30.83 34.39 -46.16
CA ALA A 871 -32.16 33.84 -46.33
C ALA A 871 -33.28 34.92 -46.27
N LYS A 872 -33.03 36.07 -45.64
CA LYS A 872 -33.98 37.16 -45.48
C LYS A 872 -33.95 38.16 -46.63
N LYS A 873 -32.97 38.11 -47.49
CA LYS A 873 -32.82 39.01 -48.63
C LYS A 873 -33.95 38.77 -49.64
N SER A 874 -34.65 39.82 -50.03
CA SER A 874 -35.81 39.80 -50.95
C SER A 874 -35.60 40.59 -52.23
N SER A 875 -34.44 41.17 -52.42
CA SER A 875 -34.11 41.98 -53.63
C SER A 875 -32.63 42.01 -53.90
N TRP A 876 -32.26 42.28 -55.12
CA TRP A 876 -30.87 42.46 -55.54
C TRP A 876 -30.89 43.28 -56.88
N THR A 877 -29.87 44.07 -57.09
CA THR A 877 -29.72 44.86 -58.34
C THR A 877 -28.64 44.29 -59.19
N ASP A 878 -28.88 44.05 -60.44
CA ASP A 878 -27.85 43.66 -61.43
C ASP A 878 -27.21 44.88 -62.06
N GLU A 879 -26.15 45.31 -61.44
CA GLU A 879 -25.36 46.48 -61.95
C GLU A 879 -24.55 46.10 -63.19
N THR A 880 -24.47 44.80 -63.57
CA THR A 880 -23.71 44.32 -64.70
C THR A 880 -24.60 44.17 -65.98
N ALA A 881 -25.86 44.65 -65.95
CA ALA A 881 -26.70 44.55 -67.05
C ALA A 881 -26.40 45.71 -68.04
N GLU A 882 -26.18 45.33 -69.32
CA GLU A 882 -25.87 46.31 -70.42
C GLU A 882 -27.10 47.02 -70.92
N LYS A 883 -26.91 48.32 -71.23
CA LYS A 883 -27.99 49.14 -71.73
C LYS A 883 -28.39 48.70 -73.14
N GLY A 884 -29.72 48.48 -73.36
CA GLY A 884 -30.22 48.04 -74.61
C GLY A 884 -30.42 46.53 -74.80
N GLU A 885 -29.83 45.76 -73.87
CA GLU A 885 -29.99 44.32 -73.87
C GLU A 885 -31.22 43.84 -73.10
N SER A 886 -31.82 42.72 -73.58
CA SER A 886 -32.95 42.10 -72.87
C SER A 886 -32.54 40.86 -72.15
N TYR A 887 -32.79 40.87 -70.86
CA TYR A 887 -32.42 39.76 -69.94
C TYR A 887 -33.64 39.05 -69.37
N TYR A 888 -33.43 37.75 -69.12
CA TYR A 888 -34.34 36.93 -68.35
C TYR A 888 -33.63 36.63 -67.02
N TYR A 889 -34.38 36.72 -65.89
CA TYR A 889 -33.86 36.44 -64.60
C TYR A 889 -34.58 35.27 -63.93
N ALA A 890 -33.82 34.47 -63.18
CA ALA A 890 -34.42 33.48 -62.29
C ALA A 890 -33.71 33.59 -60.90
N VAL A 891 -34.52 33.52 -59.88
CA VAL A 891 -34.00 33.46 -58.51
C VAL A 891 -34.22 32.06 -57.96
N LYS A 892 -33.17 31.41 -57.49
CA LYS A 892 -33.21 30.08 -56.97
C LYS A 892 -32.75 30.07 -55.49
N ALA A 893 -33.67 29.79 -54.58
CA ALA A 893 -33.31 29.58 -53.22
C ALA A 893 -32.46 28.30 -53.06
N PHE A 894 -31.49 28.28 -52.15
CA PHE A 894 -30.65 27.09 -51.86
C PHE A 894 -30.58 26.81 -50.37
N VAL A 895 -30.23 25.56 -50.03
CA VAL A 895 -29.86 25.12 -48.68
C VAL A 895 -28.44 24.59 -48.70
N LYS A 896 -27.66 24.89 -47.64
CA LYS A 896 -26.36 24.31 -47.44
C LYS A 896 -26.55 22.87 -46.92
N GLN A 897 -25.88 21.92 -47.52
CA GLN A 897 -25.86 20.54 -47.00
C GLN A 897 -24.68 20.38 -46.07
N THR A 898 -24.93 19.92 -44.84
CA THR A 898 -23.86 19.52 -43.91
C THR A 898 -23.35 18.14 -44.32
N VAL A 899 -22.07 18.01 -44.55
CA VAL A 899 -21.40 16.73 -44.83
C VAL A 899 -20.71 16.31 -43.51
N ASP A 900 -21.31 15.38 -42.78
CA ASP A 900 -20.67 14.74 -41.64
C ASP A 900 -19.76 13.61 -42.08
N ALA A 901 -18.51 13.64 -41.63
CA ALA A 901 -17.45 12.73 -42.08
C ALA A 901 -17.36 11.40 -41.27
N ASN A 902 -18.30 11.07 -40.41
CA ASN A 902 -18.22 9.90 -39.53
C ASN A 902 -19.35 8.87 -39.77
N PHE A 903 -19.00 7.78 -40.44
CA PHE A 903 -19.84 6.59 -40.53
C PHE A 903 -19.56 5.64 -39.38
N ARG A 904 -20.48 5.43 -38.44
CA ARG A 904 -20.48 4.28 -37.50
C ARG A 904 -21.76 3.46 -37.69
N CYS A 905 -21.58 2.15 -37.75
CA CYS A 905 -22.62 1.14 -37.87
C CYS A 905 -23.19 0.82 -36.46
N GLN A 906 -24.46 1.15 -36.17
CA GLN A 906 -25.15 0.79 -34.93
C GLN A 906 -26.18 -0.33 -35.17
N TYR A 907 -26.18 -1.31 -34.28
CA TYR A 907 -26.89 -2.59 -34.45
C TYR A 907 -28.17 -2.75 -33.61
N LYS A 908 -28.51 -1.81 -32.74
CA LYS A 908 -29.54 -2.05 -31.68
C LYS A 908 -30.97 -1.58 -31.92
N ASP A 909 -31.21 -0.67 -32.85
CA ASP A 909 -32.49 0.08 -32.83
C ASP A 909 -33.63 -0.44 -33.74
N LEU A 910 -33.47 -1.56 -34.40
CA LEU A 910 -34.42 -2.02 -35.43
C LEU A 910 -35.43 -3.08 -34.99
N VAL A 911 -35.30 -3.63 -33.77
CA VAL A 911 -36.21 -4.72 -33.33
C VAL A 911 -37.59 -4.22 -32.89
N ALA A 912 -37.76 -2.93 -32.71
CA ALA A 912 -39.01 -2.35 -32.20
C ALA A 912 -39.99 -1.87 -33.27
N CYS A 913 -39.65 -1.92 -34.57
CA CYS A 913 -40.47 -1.35 -35.66
C CYS A 913 -40.94 -2.35 -36.72
N LEU A 914 -40.79 -3.61 -36.53
CA LEU A 914 -41.36 -4.73 -37.30
C LEU A 914 -42.22 -5.57 -36.36
#